data_cff376447227f9085e3f2082bf58a4ea
#
_entry.id   cff376447227f9085e3f2082bf58a4ea
#
_cell.length_a   1.000
_cell.length_b   1.000
_cell.length_c   1.000
_cell.angle_alpha   90.00
_cell.angle_beta   90.00
_cell.angle_gamma   90.00
#
_symmetry.space_group_name_H-M   'P 1'
#
loop_
_entity.id
_entity.type
_entity.pdbx_description
1 polymer ?
#
loop_
_entity_poly.entity_id
_entity_poly.type
_entity_poly.pdbx_seq_one_letter_code
_entity_poly.pdbx_strand_id
1 'polypeptide(L)'
;MKKALLLIALCVTIVAWGEERKLLTMEDAILNRNLVPQNYDIRFNKDNSAIYEHANGGNIEQYDIRTGKLLSSKPILIGMPNPFRNKASIKDNNVVWYDGEGKIHKVTDFADKNIVCGQSVSRNEFGISGGLFPSPDNSLLAFYQKDESKVSTFPLLDITSRTGSLVEIKYPMNGMASERVSVGVYDVATQKVVYLSVTDFDEERYLTNVSWSPDSKTIYVQVLNRAQKEMHLNAYCAKTGAFIKTLLTEKNDRWVEPQNPIRFIDNDRFIYTTDNRDGFKNLYLYTLSKGTIERLTKVDADVKYVAHNDRSVFYYSAEVSPVEQHLFALSLRNGKAKQLTRGEGWHNCTVSPDGKYFSDNYSSLNVPRIVAVGSTDGKIYRELFRAEDPSKGYNYSTIELGSVKSADGKYNNHYRLIKPLDFDENKRYPVILYVYGGPHSQMVTNSFQAQLRRWEMYMAQRGYVVFVMDNRGTLNQGAEYEKAIHRQCGKAEMEDQMAGLQWLLSHKWADKERVGVHGWSYGGFMTISLMTHYPEVFKVGIAGGPVIDWKWYEVMYGERYMESEKTNPEGFAATSLIPQAKNLKGKLLICQGAIDDVVVWQHSLSFIDACIDANVPVDYFPYPRSKHNVRGKWRVHLMQKVTDYFEDYLR
;
A
#
# COMPACT_ATOMS: atom_id res chain seq x y z
N MET A 1 30.92 -48.45 70.86
CA MET A 1 31.47 -47.62 69.80
C MET A 1 30.46 -47.59 68.66
N LYS A 2 29.67 -46.54 68.58
CA LYS A 2 28.68 -46.28 67.49
C LYS A 2 29.19 -45.06 66.70
N LYS A 3 29.53 -45.22 65.44
CA LYS A 3 29.86 -44.20 64.51
C LYS A 3 28.57 -43.57 63.92
N ALA A 4 28.35 -42.28 64.20
CA ALA A 4 27.29 -41.53 63.53
C ALA A 4 27.82 -40.99 62.21
N LEU A 5 27.17 -41.36 61.11
CA LEU A 5 27.39 -40.71 59.80
C LEU A 5 26.48 -39.49 59.71
N LEU A 6 27.10 -38.33 59.54
CA LEU A 6 26.40 -37.07 59.24
C LEU A 6 26.29 -36.96 57.73
N LEU A 7 25.04 -37.04 57.19
CA LEU A 7 24.74 -36.74 55.81
C LEU A 7 24.48 -35.22 55.68
N ILE A 8 25.37 -34.51 55.03
CA ILE A 8 25.17 -33.11 54.66
C ILE A 8 24.44 -33.10 53.31
N ALA A 9 23.16 -32.76 53.34
CA ALA A 9 22.39 -32.52 52.12
C ALA A 9 22.74 -31.12 51.56
N LEU A 10 23.46 -31.08 50.44
CA LEU A 10 23.73 -29.88 49.70
C LEU A 10 22.48 -29.52 48.89
N CYS A 11 21.64 -28.60 49.37
CA CYS A 11 20.61 -27.97 48.57
C CYS A 11 21.24 -27.02 47.55
N VAL A 12 21.43 -27.50 46.33
CA VAL A 12 21.76 -26.61 45.17
C VAL A 12 20.45 -25.95 44.76
N THR A 13 20.23 -24.72 45.22
CA THR A 13 19.22 -23.85 44.65
C THR A 13 19.69 -23.45 43.27
N ILE A 14 19.11 -24.06 42.21
CA ILE A 14 19.23 -23.59 40.84
C ILE A 14 18.43 -22.28 40.79
N VAL A 15 19.08 -21.15 40.98
CA VAL A 15 18.53 -19.85 40.60
C VAL A 15 18.53 -19.86 39.09
N ALA A 16 17.38 -20.13 38.51
CA ALA A 16 17.16 -19.84 37.08
C ALA A 16 17.31 -18.35 36.90
N TRP A 17 18.48 -17.93 36.41
CA TRP A 17 18.66 -16.58 35.91
C TRP A 17 17.77 -16.45 34.67
N GLY A 18 16.56 -15.91 34.84
CA GLY A 18 15.79 -15.45 33.70
C GLY A 18 16.64 -14.41 32.99
N GLU A 19 16.91 -14.62 31.71
CA GLU A 19 17.57 -13.59 30.88
C GLU A 19 16.79 -12.30 31.04
N GLU A 20 17.44 -11.25 31.55
CA GLU A 20 16.84 -9.92 31.69
C GLU A 20 16.50 -9.41 30.29
N ARG A 21 15.20 -9.30 29.99
CA ARG A 21 14.75 -8.84 28.67
C ARG A 21 15.12 -7.37 28.49
N LYS A 22 15.62 -7.06 27.28
CA LYS A 22 16.07 -5.71 26.90
C LYS A 22 14.88 -4.80 26.60
N LEU A 23 15.06 -3.52 26.84
CA LEU A 23 14.20 -2.48 26.25
C LEU A 23 14.67 -2.17 24.82
N LEU A 24 13.74 -1.77 23.96
CA LEU A 24 14.08 -1.26 22.62
C LEU A 24 14.86 0.05 22.76
N THR A 25 15.96 0.17 22.01
CA THR A 25 16.57 1.47 21.70
C THR A 25 15.85 2.09 20.50
N MET A 26 16.11 3.37 20.21
CA MET A 26 15.58 4.00 19.00
C MET A 26 16.11 3.33 17.72
N GLU A 27 17.37 2.95 17.71
CA GLU A 27 18.00 2.19 16.63
C GLU A 27 17.32 0.83 16.44
N ASP A 28 17.02 0.11 17.52
CA ASP A 28 16.26 -1.15 17.45
C ASP A 28 14.89 -0.94 16.82
N ALA A 29 14.20 0.09 17.26
CA ALA A 29 12.86 0.41 16.76
C ALA A 29 12.84 0.74 15.25
N ILE A 30 13.93 1.36 14.74
CA ILE A 30 13.95 1.89 13.36
C ILE A 30 14.78 1.03 12.40
N LEU A 31 15.95 0.56 12.81
CA LEU A 31 16.94 -0.05 11.90
C LEU A 31 17.14 -1.55 12.11
N ASN A 32 16.82 -2.10 13.29
CA ASN A 32 17.16 -3.48 13.62
C ASN A 32 16.34 -4.48 12.79
N ARG A 33 16.97 -5.06 11.78
CA ARG A 33 16.36 -6.07 10.91
C ARG A 33 16.16 -7.42 11.59
N ASN A 34 16.92 -7.69 12.68
CA ASN A 34 16.77 -8.93 13.45
C ASN A 34 15.43 -9.00 14.21
N LEU A 35 14.73 -7.87 14.34
CA LEU A 35 13.38 -7.79 14.90
C LEU A 35 12.28 -8.01 13.82
N VAL A 36 12.63 -8.52 12.66
CA VAL A 36 11.70 -8.96 11.63
C VAL A 36 11.70 -10.50 11.63
N PRO A 37 10.54 -11.15 11.61
CA PRO A 37 10.48 -12.60 11.55
C PRO A 37 11.29 -13.16 10.38
N GLN A 38 12.04 -14.24 10.64
CA GLN A 38 12.84 -14.89 9.61
C GLN A 38 11.98 -15.23 8.39
N ASN A 39 12.53 -15.00 7.20
CA ASN A 39 11.87 -15.33 5.95
C ASN A 39 12.20 -16.76 5.50
N TYR A 40 11.24 -17.40 4.83
CA TYR A 40 11.40 -18.69 4.19
C TYR A 40 10.66 -18.67 2.85
N ASP A 41 11.38 -18.29 1.79
CA ASP A 41 10.80 -18.13 0.47
C ASP A 41 10.78 -19.46 -0.28
N ILE A 42 9.64 -19.77 -0.88
CA ILE A 42 9.49 -20.89 -1.78
C ILE A 42 8.93 -20.44 -3.13
N ARG A 43 9.25 -21.20 -4.16
CA ARG A 43 8.72 -21.02 -5.52
C ARG A 43 8.24 -22.35 -6.07
N PHE A 44 7.14 -22.32 -6.80
CA PHE A 44 6.73 -23.51 -7.55
C PHE A 44 7.64 -23.72 -8.75
N ASN A 45 8.04 -24.98 -8.99
CA ASN A 45 8.78 -25.33 -10.19
C ASN A 45 7.87 -25.13 -11.42
N LYS A 46 8.42 -24.51 -12.47
CA LYS A 46 7.63 -24.13 -13.65
C LYS A 46 7.16 -25.35 -14.46
N ASP A 47 7.97 -26.39 -14.48
CA ASP A 47 7.73 -27.60 -15.28
C ASP A 47 6.91 -28.65 -14.52
N ASN A 48 6.93 -28.62 -13.19
CA ASN A 48 6.21 -29.55 -12.33
C ASN A 48 5.69 -28.86 -11.06
N SER A 49 4.44 -28.46 -11.08
CA SER A 49 3.77 -27.79 -9.95
C SER A 49 3.68 -28.61 -8.66
N ALA A 50 3.94 -29.92 -8.72
CA ALA A 50 4.03 -30.76 -7.50
C ALA A 50 5.39 -30.63 -6.79
N ILE A 51 6.28 -29.77 -7.28
CA ILE A 51 7.60 -29.48 -6.72
C ILE A 51 7.65 -28.01 -6.29
N TYR A 52 8.14 -27.74 -5.09
CA TYR A 52 8.56 -26.40 -4.72
C TYR A 52 10.08 -26.34 -4.56
N GLU A 53 10.61 -25.13 -4.76
CA GLU A 53 12.01 -24.79 -4.66
C GLU A 53 12.24 -23.85 -3.49
N HIS A 54 13.33 -24.09 -2.76
CA HIS A 54 13.78 -23.24 -1.66
C HIS A 54 15.29 -23.00 -1.81
N ALA A 55 15.73 -21.75 -1.62
CA ALA A 55 17.14 -21.39 -1.59
C ALA A 55 17.71 -21.64 -0.20
N ASN A 56 18.70 -22.53 -0.06
CA ASN A 56 19.32 -22.90 1.19
C ASN A 56 20.85 -23.03 1.04
N GLY A 57 21.61 -22.29 1.82
CA GLY A 57 23.07 -22.42 1.89
C GLY A 57 23.83 -22.26 0.56
N GLY A 58 23.30 -21.47 -0.38
CA GLY A 58 23.88 -21.32 -1.73
C GLY A 58 23.41 -22.37 -2.74
N ASN A 59 22.48 -23.24 -2.37
CA ASN A 59 21.84 -24.21 -3.23
C ASN A 59 20.36 -23.87 -3.46
N ILE A 60 19.81 -24.35 -4.59
CA ILE A 60 18.37 -24.49 -4.81
C ILE A 60 18.01 -25.93 -4.50
N GLU A 61 17.19 -26.12 -3.49
CA GLU A 61 16.66 -27.40 -3.07
C GLU A 61 15.25 -27.58 -3.64
N GLN A 62 14.98 -28.75 -4.23
CA GLN A 62 13.66 -29.09 -4.76
C GLN A 62 13.00 -30.16 -3.88
N TYR A 63 11.74 -29.94 -3.56
CA TYR A 63 10.98 -30.81 -2.66
C TYR A 63 9.66 -31.22 -3.31
N ASP A 64 9.27 -32.49 -3.14
CA ASP A 64 7.93 -32.97 -3.52
C ASP A 64 6.89 -32.49 -2.51
N ILE A 65 5.86 -31.78 -2.96
CA ILE A 65 4.81 -31.20 -2.12
C ILE A 65 4.03 -32.27 -1.37
N ARG A 66 3.76 -33.40 -1.98
CA ARG A 66 2.92 -34.50 -1.43
C ARG A 66 3.62 -35.24 -0.32
N THR A 67 4.91 -35.51 -0.49
CA THR A 67 5.71 -36.32 0.46
C THR A 67 6.58 -35.47 1.39
N GLY A 68 6.95 -34.26 0.99
CA GLY A 68 7.91 -33.39 1.68
C GLY A 68 9.37 -33.85 1.51
N LYS A 69 9.63 -34.82 0.64
CA LYS A 69 10.98 -35.34 0.43
C LYS A 69 11.81 -34.40 -0.43
N LEU A 70 13.07 -34.23 -0.05
CA LEU A 70 14.09 -33.59 -0.88
C LEU A 70 14.33 -34.45 -2.13
N LEU A 71 14.17 -33.85 -3.30
CA LEU A 71 14.38 -34.50 -4.60
C LEU A 71 15.75 -34.19 -5.19
N SER A 72 16.20 -32.95 -5.05
CA SER A 72 17.51 -32.51 -5.54
C SER A 72 18.00 -31.30 -4.77
N SER A 73 19.33 -31.14 -4.70
CA SER A 73 20.00 -29.92 -4.23
C SER A 73 21.09 -29.57 -5.23
N LYS A 74 21.03 -28.36 -5.80
CA LYS A 74 21.96 -27.91 -6.84
C LYS A 74 22.49 -26.53 -6.49
N PRO A 75 23.80 -26.26 -6.68
CA PRO A 75 24.37 -24.95 -6.48
C PRO A 75 23.63 -23.87 -7.30
N ILE A 76 23.44 -22.70 -6.72
CA ILE A 76 22.96 -21.53 -7.45
C ILE A 76 24.06 -21.14 -8.45
N LEU A 77 23.86 -21.46 -9.71
CA LEU A 77 24.75 -21.01 -10.77
C LEU A 77 24.54 -19.49 -10.96
N ILE A 78 25.50 -18.71 -10.53
CA ILE A 78 25.59 -17.27 -10.84
C ILE A 78 26.11 -17.17 -12.30
N GLY A 79 25.35 -17.68 -13.24
CA GLY A 79 25.52 -17.36 -14.65
C GLY A 79 24.76 -16.06 -14.90
N MET A 80 25.41 -15.01 -15.40
CA MET A 80 24.71 -13.86 -15.94
C MET A 80 24.11 -14.26 -17.30
N PRO A 81 22.80 -14.63 -17.41
CA PRO A 81 22.17 -14.61 -18.71
C PRO A 81 22.25 -13.16 -19.17
N ASN A 82 22.54 -12.92 -20.44
CA ASN A 82 22.38 -11.56 -20.98
C ASN A 82 20.94 -11.12 -20.68
N PRO A 83 20.71 -10.18 -19.74
CA PRO A 83 19.39 -9.90 -19.22
C PRO A 83 18.49 -9.19 -20.26
N PHE A 84 19.04 -8.82 -21.41
CA PHE A 84 18.39 -7.94 -22.38
C PHE A 84 17.96 -8.62 -23.69
N ARG A 85 18.23 -9.92 -23.91
CA ARG A 85 17.78 -10.59 -25.13
C ARG A 85 16.25 -10.66 -25.20
N ASN A 86 15.69 -10.25 -26.34
CA ASN A 86 14.25 -10.18 -26.59
C ASN A 86 13.50 -9.38 -25.51
N LYS A 87 14.06 -8.22 -25.13
CA LYS A 87 13.48 -7.36 -24.09
C LYS A 87 13.50 -5.90 -24.49
N ALA A 88 12.53 -5.18 -24.00
CA ALA A 88 12.51 -3.72 -24.03
C ALA A 88 13.23 -3.12 -22.82
N SER A 89 13.80 -1.96 -23.00
CA SER A 89 14.38 -1.13 -21.94
C SER A 89 14.12 0.35 -22.24
N ILE A 90 14.43 1.20 -21.29
CA ILE A 90 14.29 2.64 -21.39
C ILE A 90 15.69 3.26 -21.39
N LYS A 91 15.96 4.13 -22.36
CA LYS A 91 17.18 4.90 -22.43
C LYS A 91 16.85 6.35 -22.83
N ASP A 92 17.27 7.32 -22.01
CA ASP A 92 17.08 8.77 -22.27
C ASP A 92 15.60 9.12 -22.60
N ASN A 93 14.67 8.64 -21.78
CA ASN A 93 13.21 8.77 -21.95
C ASN A 93 12.63 8.10 -23.22
N ASN A 94 13.43 7.31 -23.94
CA ASN A 94 13.01 6.57 -25.12
C ASN A 94 13.02 5.07 -24.89
N VAL A 95 12.19 4.35 -25.65
CA VAL A 95 12.13 2.88 -25.64
C VAL A 95 13.15 2.32 -26.64
N VAL A 96 13.89 1.32 -26.19
CA VAL A 96 14.77 0.50 -27.03
C VAL A 96 14.40 -0.97 -26.90
N TRP A 97 14.58 -1.72 -28.00
CA TRP A 97 14.40 -3.17 -28.06
C TRP A 97 15.73 -3.86 -28.27
N TYR A 98 16.01 -4.91 -27.52
CA TYR A 98 17.15 -5.79 -27.71
C TYR A 98 16.67 -7.07 -28.39
N ASP A 99 17.20 -7.39 -29.57
CA ASP A 99 16.88 -8.62 -30.29
C ASP A 99 17.52 -9.88 -29.68
N GLY A 100 17.32 -11.04 -30.32
CA GLY A 100 17.87 -12.33 -29.86
C GLY A 100 19.39 -12.39 -29.81
N GLU A 101 20.08 -11.51 -30.54
CA GLU A 101 21.54 -11.39 -30.58
C GLU A 101 22.03 -10.31 -29.59
N GLY A 102 21.11 -9.52 -29.02
CA GLY A 102 21.43 -8.41 -28.10
C GLY A 102 21.73 -7.09 -28.82
N LYS A 103 21.42 -6.97 -30.11
CA LYS A 103 21.51 -5.72 -30.86
C LYS A 103 20.37 -4.79 -30.46
N ILE A 104 20.68 -3.50 -30.33
CA ILE A 104 19.73 -2.47 -29.91
C ILE A 104 19.01 -1.89 -31.14
N HIS A 105 17.68 -1.87 -31.06
CA HIS A 105 16.80 -1.21 -32.03
C HIS A 105 16.09 -0.05 -31.30
N LYS A 106 16.11 1.13 -31.90
CA LYS A 106 15.33 2.28 -31.38
C LYS A 106 13.85 2.05 -31.67
N VAL A 107 13.03 2.01 -30.65
CA VAL A 107 11.57 1.96 -30.77
C VAL A 107 11.02 3.40 -30.87
N THR A 108 11.53 4.29 -30.03
CA THR A 108 11.27 5.74 -30.09
C THR A 108 12.58 6.52 -30.08
N ASP A 109 12.55 7.76 -30.62
CA ASP A 109 13.75 8.61 -30.73
C ASP A 109 13.36 10.09 -30.60
N PHE A 110 12.73 10.47 -29.50
CA PHE A 110 12.35 11.85 -29.22
C PHE A 110 13.50 12.60 -28.56
N ALA A 111 13.86 13.77 -29.10
CA ALA A 111 14.84 14.68 -28.53
C ALA A 111 14.23 15.58 -27.44
N ASP A 112 12.92 15.83 -27.49
CA ASP A 112 12.19 16.60 -26.48
C ASP A 112 12.08 15.82 -25.18
N LYS A 113 12.65 16.38 -24.10
CA LYS A 113 12.63 15.77 -22.77
C LYS A 113 11.24 15.72 -22.11
N ASN A 114 10.28 16.51 -22.60
CA ASN A 114 8.89 16.46 -22.15
C ASN A 114 8.14 15.23 -22.70
N ILE A 115 8.67 14.59 -23.75
CA ILE A 115 8.13 13.34 -24.28
C ILE A 115 8.84 12.18 -23.59
N VAL A 116 8.09 11.41 -22.81
CA VAL A 116 8.64 10.30 -22.01
C VAL A 116 7.97 9.00 -22.42
N CYS A 117 8.77 8.02 -22.88
CA CYS A 117 8.30 6.76 -23.40
C CYS A 117 8.71 5.58 -22.51
N GLY A 118 7.83 4.59 -22.37
CA GLY A 118 8.08 3.33 -21.67
C GLY A 118 8.07 3.40 -20.14
N GLN A 119 8.00 4.58 -19.56
CA GLN A 119 7.86 4.76 -18.11
C GLN A 119 6.41 4.65 -17.67
N SER A 120 6.19 4.48 -16.37
CA SER A 120 4.86 4.60 -15.78
C SER A 120 4.28 6.01 -16.00
N VAL A 121 2.97 6.08 -16.08
CA VAL A 121 2.22 7.32 -16.26
C VAL A 121 1.31 7.58 -15.07
N SER A 122 0.62 8.71 -15.06
CA SER A 122 -0.38 9.09 -14.05
C SER A 122 0.15 8.96 -12.61
N ARG A 123 1.44 9.29 -12.41
CA ARG A 123 2.15 9.25 -11.11
C ARG A 123 1.99 7.91 -10.35
N ASN A 124 1.88 6.82 -11.09
CA ASN A 124 1.63 5.45 -10.60
C ASN A 124 0.23 5.23 -9.96
N GLU A 125 -0.70 6.15 -10.17
CA GLU A 125 -2.09 5.94 -9.80
C GLU A 125 -2.75 4.85 -10.65
N PHE A 126 -3.97 4.42 -10.30
CA PHE A 126 -4.76 3.41 -11.01
C PHE A 126 -4.09 2.03 -11.13
N GLY A 127 -3.19 1.67 -10.21
CA GLY A 127 -2.43 0.42 -10.27
C GLY A 127 -1.33 0.39 -11.35
N ILE A 128 -1.01 1.52 -11.96
CA ILE A 128 0.04 1.62 -12.97
C ILE A 128 1.40 1.52 -12.28
N SER A 129 2.19 0.49 -12.63
CA SER A 129 3.52 0.25 -12.05
C SER A 129 4.64 0.19 -13.08
N GLY A 130 4.33 0.33 -14.38
CA GLY A 130 5.30 0.30 -15.48
C GLY A 130 4.68 0.80 -16.76
N GLY A 131 5.49 0.91 -17.82
CA GLY A 131 5.05 1.44 -19.10
C GLY A 131 5.45 0.58 -20.32
N LEU A 132 5.84 -0.67 -20.11
CA LEU A 132 6.22 -1.61 -21.18
C LEU A 132 5.39 -2.89 -21.03
N PHE A 133 4.68 -3.27 -22.09
CA PHE A 133 3.71 -4.37 -22.11
C PHE A 133 3.97 -5.28 -23.31
N PRO A 134 4.86 -6.29 -23.22
CA PRO A 134 5.08 -7.21 -24.30
C PRO A 134 3.83 -8.07 -24.57
N SER A 135 3.56 -8.38 -25.84
CA SER A 135 2.49 -9.31 -26.21
C SER A 135 2.79 -10.73 -25.73
N PRO A 136 1.77 -11.60 -25.52
CA PRO A 136 1.98 -12.98 -25.09
C PRO A 136 2.98 -13.79 -25.93
N ASP A 137 3.02 -13.56 -27.25
CA ASP A 137 3.95 -14.20 -28.20
C ASP A 137 5.27 -13.43 -28.39
N ASN A 138 5.46 -12.28 -27.72
CA ASN A 138 6.61 -11.38 -27.87
C ASN A 138 6.82 -10.81 -29.30
N SER A 139 5.83 -10.89 -30.17
CA SER A 139 5.91 -10.31 -31.51
C SER A 139 5.66 -8.79 -31.53
N LEU A 140 4.96 -8.28 -30.52
CA LEU A 140 4.61 -6.88 -30.38
C LEU A 140 4.97 -6.39 -28.96
N LEU A 141 5.23 -5.06 -28.86
CA LEU A 141 5.46 -4.37 -27.58
C LEU A 141 4.56 -3.16 -27.50
N ALA A 142 3.57 -3.16 -26.62
CA ALA A 142 2.86 -1.95 -26.27
C ALA A 142 3.65 -1.16 -25.21
N PHE A 143 3.59 0.17 -25.29
CA PHE A 143 4.27 1.04 -24.36
C PHE A 143 3.52 2.35 -24.14
N TYR A 144 3.66 2.93 -22.95
CA TYR A 144 3.19 4.29 -22.72
C TYR A 144 4.14 5.32 -23.31
N GLN A 145 3.53 6.37 -23.87
CA GLN A 145 4.16 7.65 -24.16
C GLN A 145 3.35 8.74 -23.48
N LYS A 146 4.00 9.59 -22.71
CA LYS A 146 3.38 10.78 -22.13
C LYS A 146 4.05 12.06 -22.64
N ASP A 147 3.23 13.06 -22.88
CA ASP A 147 3.63 14.44 -23.17
C ASP A 147 3.38 15.30 -21.94
N GLU A 148 4.46 15.76 -21.31
CA GLU A 148 4.45 16.63 -20.13
C GLU A 148 4.73 18.12 -20.49
N SER A 149 4.68 18.52 -21.77
CA SER A 149 5.03 19.87 -22.21
C SER A 149 4.17 20.95 -21.56
N LYS A 150 2.90 20.65 -21.26
CA LYS A 150 1.96 21.56 -20.60
C LYS A 150 1.92 21.42 -19.08
N VAL A 151 2.56 20.41 -18.50
CA VAL A 151 2.59 20.20 -17.07
C VAL A 151 3.49 21.24 -16.42
N SER A 152 3.00 21.91 -15.38
CA SER A 152 3.77 22.88 -14.61
C SER A 152 4.99 22.24 -13.95
N THR A 153 6.04 23.02 -13.79
CA THR A 153 7.23 22.62 -13.02
C THR A 153 7.15 23.14 -11.60
N PHE A 154 7.66 22.36 -10.67
CA PHE A 154 7.85 22.78 -9.28
C PHE A 154 9.36 22.73 -8.95
N PRO A 155 9.94 23.83 -8.41
CA PRO A 155 11.37 23.90 -8.08
C PRO A 155 11.66 23.22 -6.74
N LEU A 156 12.64 22.29 -6.73
CA LEU A 156 13.22 21.70 -5.52
C LEU A 156 14.64 22.25 -5.36
N LEU A 157 15.02 22.65 -4.13
CA LEU A 157 16.34 23.17 -3.85
C LEU A 157 17.31 22.03 -3.49
N ASP A 158 18.30 21.76 -4.35
CA ASP A 158 19.43 20.89 -4.07
C ASP A 158 20.58 21.69 -3.47
N ILE A 159 20.93 21.40 -2.23
CA ILE A 159 22.01 22.05 -1.47
C ILE A 159 23.33 21.25 -1.50
N THR A 160 23.47 20.26 -2.35
CA THR A 160 24.68 19.40 -2.37
C THR A 160 25.86 20.04 -3.07
N SER A 161 25.63 21.06 -3.90
CA SER A 161 26.67 21.89 -4.50
C SER A 161 26.94 23.15 -3.68
N ARG A 162 28.10 23.81 -3.92
CA ARG A 162 28.51 25.01 -3.17
C ARG A 162 27.53 26.19 -3.25
N THR A 163 26.90 26.37 -4.40
CA THR A 163 25.97 27.49 -4.66
C THR A 163 24.50 27.07 -4.56
N GLY A 164 24.25 25.77 -4.34
CA GLY A 164 22.92 25.18 -4.53
C GLY A 164 22.52 25.16 -6.00
N SER A 165 21.45 24.43 -6.31
CA SER A 165 20.83 24.41 -7.63
C SER A 165 19.34 24.10 -7.50
N LEU A 166 18.54 24.57 -8.47
CA LEU A 166 17.15 24.17 -8.58
C LEU A 166 17.05 22.90 -9.42
N VAL A 167 16.32 21.92 -8.90
CA VAL A 167 15.89 20.73 -9.64
C VAL A 167 14.40 20.87 -9.91
N GLU A 168 14.06 21.06 -11.17
CA GLU A 168 12.66 21.19 -11.59
C GLU A 168 12.04 19.80 -11.77
N ILE A 169 10.87 19.60 -11.17
CA ILE A 169 10.06 18.40 -11.37
C ILE A 169 8.74 18.78 -12.06
N LYS A 170 8.22 17.89 -12.90
CA LYS A 170 6.87 18.01 -13.43
C LYS A 170 5.87 17.66 -12.34
N TYR A 171 5.02 18.63 -11.97
CA TYR A 171 4.05 18.45 -10.91
C TYR A 171 2.70 19.06 -11.31
N PRO A 172 1.75 18.23 -11.80
CA PRO A 172 0.42 18.68 -12.19
C PRO A 172 -0.44 18.89 -10.93
N MET A 173 -0.61 20.12 -10.46
CA MET A 173 -1.47 20.42 -9.33
C MET A 173 -2.94 20.31 -9.69
N ASN A 174 -3.79 20.04 -8.71
CA ASN A 174 -5.25 19.97 -8.86
C ASN A 174 -5.79 21.18 -9.66
N GLY A 175 -6.63 20.91 -10.66
CA GLY A 175 -7.22 21.91 -11.54
C GLY A 175 -6.29 22.47 -12.64
N MET A 176 -4.99 22.14 -12.63
CA MET A 176 -4.02 22.56 -13.64
C MET A 176 -3.89 21.55 -14.78
N ALA A 177 -3.13 21.91 -15.83
CA ALA A 177 -2.87 21.01 -16.95
C ALA A 177 -2.13 19.74 -16.49
N SER A 178 -2.58 18.60 -16.99
CA SER A 178 -2.01 17.28 -16.74
C SER A 178 -1.23 16.77 -17.95
N GLU A 179 -0.55 15.65 -17.79
CA GLU A 179 0.10 14.92 -18.87
C GLU A 179 -0.92 14.36 -19.87
N ARG A 180 -0.51 14.23 -21.13
CA ARG A 180 -1.28 13.56 -22.17
C ARG A 180 -0.64 12.22 -22.47
N VAL A 181 -1.40 11.16 -22.31
CA VAL A 181 -0.91 9.79 -22.46
C VAL A 181 -1.40 9.18 -23.77
N SER A 182 -0.50 8.50 -24.45
CA SER A 182 -0.78 7.64 -25.63
C SER A 182 -0.23 6.24 -25.39
N VAL A 183 -0.77 5.25 -26.09
CA VAL A 183 -0.23 3.89 -26.12
C VAL A 183 0.30 3.62 -27.52
N GLY A 184 1.62 3.45 -27.63
CA GLY A 184 2.31 3.00 -28.85
C GLY A 184 2.42 1.49 -28.87
N VAL A 185 2.42 0.90 -30.07
CA VAL A 185 2.63 -0.52 -30.31
C VAL A 185 3.74 -0.69 -31.34
N TYR A 186 4.84 -1.29 -30.92
CA TYR A 186 5.99 -1.62 -31.76
C TYR A 186 5.87 -3.04 -32.28
N ASP A 187 5.98 -3.21 -33.58
CA ASP A 187 6.06 -4.51 -34.26
C ASP A 187 7.54 -4.90 -34.42
N VAL A 188 7.95 -5.98 -33.77
CA VAL A 188 9.34 -6.42 -33.71
C VAL A 188 9.85 -6.82 -35.08
N ALA A 189 9.01 -7.41 -35.93
CA ALA A 189 9.41 -7.87 -37.26
C ALA A 189 9.56 -6.74 -38.30
N THR A 190 8.64 -5.76 -38.24
CA THR A 190 8.66 -4.63 -39.21
C THR A 190 9.39 -3.40 -38.68
N GLN A 191 9.72 -3.37 -37.39
CA GLN A 191 10.34 -2.25 -36.66
C GLN A 191 9.53 -0.93 -36.76
N LYS A 192 8.21 -1.03 -36.91
CA LYS A 192 7.31 0.12 -37.00
C LYS A 192 6.51 0.28 -35.71
N VAL A 193 6.19 1.53 -35.41
CA VAL A 193 5.30 1.91 -34.29
C VAL A 193 3.97 2.40 -34.88
N VAL A 194 2.87 1.95 -34.29
CA VAL A 194 1.53 2.52 -34.48
C VAL A 194 1.00 2.96 -33.11
N TYR A 195 0.09 3.94 -33.09
CA TYR A 195 -0.53 4.40 -31.85
C TYR A 195 -2.01 4.00 -31.83
N LEU A 196 -2.52 3.66 -30.64
CA LEU A 196 -3.95 3.39 -30.48
C LEU A 196 -4.77 4.65 -30.73
N SER A 197 -5.82 4.53 -31.57
CA SER A 197 -6.74 5.62 -31.91
C SER A 197 -7.77 5.79 -30.78
N VAL A 198 -7.35 6.37 -29.66
CA VAL A 198 -8.22 6.66 -28.52
C VAL A 198 -8.88 8.01 -28.76
N THR A 199 -10.22 8.03 -28.80
CA THR A 199 -11.03 9.24 -29.04
C THR A 199 -11.99 9.56 -27.92
N ASP A 200 -12.06 8.68 -26.90
CA ASP A 200 -12.90 8.89 -25.72
C ASP A 200 -12.41 10.06 -24.90
N PHE A 201 -13.30 10.93 -24.47
CA PHE A 201 -13.05 12.06 -23.57
C PHE A 201 -12.02 13.07 -24.12
N ASP A 202 -11.58 13.98 -23.25
CA ASP A 202 -10.52 14.95 -23.55
C ASP A 202 -9.13 14.28 -23.57
N GLU A 203 -8.14 14.96 -24.12
CA GLU A 203 -6.77 14.46 -24.23
C GLU A 203 -6.08 14.20 -22.87
N GLU A 204 -6.54 14.83 -21.80
CA GLU A 204 -6.05 14.61 -20.42
C GLU A 204 -6.73 13.44 -19.70
N ARG A 205 -7.41 12.54 -20.45
CA ARG A 205 -7.90 11.26 -19.97
C ARG A 205 -6.78 10.35 -19.50
N TYR A 206 -7.13 9.35 -18.69
CA TYR A 206 -6.18 8.35 -18.21
C TYR A 206 -6.33 7.05 -19.01
N LEU A 207 -5.20 6.52 -19.52
CA LEU A 207 -5.13 5.23 -20.21
C LEU A 207 -4.58 4.19 -19.25
N THR A 208 -5.46 3.41 -18.63
CA THR A 208 -5.10 2.53 -17.53
C THR A 208 -5.19 1.06 -17.92
N ASN A 209 -4.50 0.20 -17.19
CA ASN A 209 -4.69 -1.25 -17.21
C ASN A 209 -4.60 -1.90 -18.59
N VAL A 210 -3.56 -1.55 -19.37
CA VAL A 210 -3.27 -2.13 -20.69
C VAL A 210 -3.19 -3.65 -20.58
N SER A 211 -3.95 -4.36 -21.42
CA SER A 211 -4.02 -5.83 -21.44
C SER A 211 -4.02 -6.36 -22.85
N TRP A 212 -3.49 -7.55 -23.04
CA TRP A 212 -3.45 -8.24 -24.34
C TRP A 212 -4.49 -9.36 -24.40
N SER A 213 -5.06 -9.58 -25.62
CA SER A 213 -5.70 -10.86 -25.92
C SER A 213 -4.67 -12.00 -25.94
N PRO A 214 -5.08 -13.24 -25.61
CA PRO A 214 -4.15 -14.38 -25.61
C PRO A 214 -3.47 -14.63 -26.99
N ASP A 215 -4.13 -14.27 -28.08
CA ASP A 215 -3.63 -14.40 -29.46
C ASP A 215 -2.80 -13.21 -29.95
N SER A 216 -2.49 -12.24 -29.07
CA SER A 216 -1.69 -11.04 -29.36
C SER A 216 -2.26 -10.09 -30.42
N LYS A 217 -3.55 -10.23 -30.81
CA LYS A 217 -4.15 -9.41 -31.87
C LYS A 217 -4.89 -8.18 -31.41
N THR A 218 -5.32 -8.17 -30.15
CA THR A 218 -6.14 -7.11 -29.56
C THR A 218 -5.51 -6.58 -28.28
N ILE A 219 -5.51 -5.26 -28.15
CA ILE A 219 -5.14 -4.57 -26.91
C ILE A 219 -6.42 -4.00 -26.27
N TYR A 220 -6.53 -4.19 -24.97
CA TYR A 220 -7.61 -3.64 -24.17
C TYR A 220 -7.05 -2.56 -23.24
N VAL A 221 -7.77 -1.44 -23.16
CA VAL A 221 -7.41 -0.30 -22.30
C VAL A 221 -8.64 0.15 -21.56
N GLN A 222 -8.52 0.37 -20.25
CA GLN A 222 -9.54 1.03 -19.46
C GLN A 222 -9.28 2.54 -19.55
N VAL A 223 -10.08 3.22 -20.38
CA VAL A 223 -9.98 4.65 -20.63
C VAL A 223 -10.87 5.37 -19.61
N LEU A 224 -10.26 6.14 -18.72
CA LEU A 224 -10.94 6.87 -17.66
C LEU A 224 -10.93 8.36 -17.97
N ASN A 225 -12.07 9.05 -17.85
CA ASN A 225 -12.11 10.50 -18.02
C ASN A 225 -11.36 11.22 -16.89
N ARG A 226 -10.94 12.46 -17.10
CA ARG A 226 -10.20 13.24 -16.11
C ARG A 226 -10.97 13.39 -14.78
N ALA A 227 -12.28 13.56 -14.83
CA ALA A 227 -13.12 13.63 -13.64
C ALA A 227 -13.22 12.31 -12.87
N GLN A 228 -12.67 11.22 -13.41
CA GLN A 228 -12.64 9.87 -12.85
C GLN A 228 -14.03 9.29 -12.52
N LYS A 229 -15.06 9.75 -13.23
CA LYS A 229 -16.46 9.33 -13.01
C LYS A 229 -17.02 8.42 -14.09
N GLU A 230 -16.31 8.33 -15.23
CA GLU A 230 -16.71 7.46 -16.36
C GLU A 230 -15.49 6.74 -16.95
N MET A 231 -15.60 5.44 -17.10
CA MET A 231 -14.57 4.57 -17.65
C MET A 231 -15.15 3.71 -18.78
N HIS A 232 -14.41 3.62 -19.89
CA HIS A 232 -14.68 2.74 -21.01
C HIS A 232 -13.61 1.65 -21.09
N LEU A 233 -14.00 0.37 -21.08
CA LEU A 233 -13.11 -0.72 -21.44
C LEU A 233 -13.15 -0.90 -22.96
N ASN A 234 -12.13 -0.42 -23.64
CA ASN A 234 -12.03 -0.41 -25.09
C ASN A 234 -11.10 -1.50 -25.63
N ALA A 235 -11.44 -2.02 -26.80
CA ALA A 235 -10.63 -2.94 -27.58
C ALA A 235 -10.06 -2.24 -28.82
N TYR A 236 -8.79 -2.49 -29.13
CA TYR A 236 -8.05 -1.93 -30.26
C TYR A 236 -7.31 -3.03 -31.02
N CYS A 237 -7.25 -2.90 -32.36
CA CYS A 237 -6.42 -3.77 -33.20
C CYS A 237 -4.93 -3.48 -32.91
N ALA A 238 -4.19 -4.48 -32.45
CA ALA A 238 -2.80 -4.33 -32.06
C ALA A 238 -1.88 -3.90 -33.21
N LYS A 239 -2.15 -4.36 -34.46
CA LYS A 239 -1.32 -4.05 -35.63
C LYS A 239 -1.57 -2.69 -36.25
N THR A 240 -2.77 -2.14 -36.11
CA THR A 240 -3.15 -0.90 -36.79
C THR A 240 -3.45 0.25 -35.80
N GLY A 241 -3.61 -0.07 -34.51
CA GLY A 241 -4.07 0.88 -33.50
C GLY A 241 -5.55 1.24 -33.60
N ALA A 242 -6.27 0.71 -34.57
CA ALA A 242 -7.66 1.08 -34.85
C ALA A 242 -8.58 0.64 -33.69
N PHE A 243 -9.52 1.52 -33.31
CA PHE A 243 -10.57 1.21 -32.35
C PHE A 243 -11.50 0.12 -32.94
N ILE A 244 -11.82 -0.86 -32.12
CA ILE A 244 -12.74 -1.96 -32.49
C ILE A 244 -14.11 -1.73 -31.87
N LYS A 245 -14.17 -1.65 -30.55
CA LYS A 245 -15.42 -1.42 -29.81
C LYS A 245 -15.17 -1.12 -28.33
N THR A 246 -16.15 -0.53 -27.68
CA THR A 246 -16.25 -0.50 -26.22
C THR A 246 -16.96 -1.75 -25.74
N LEU A 247 -16.38 -2.46 -24.77
CA LEU A 247 -16.94 -3.71 -24.21
C LEU A 247 -17.89 -3.41 -23.06
N LEU A 248 -17.52 -2.49 -22.17
CA LEU A 248 -18.34 -2.04 -21.06
C LEU A 248 -18.02 -0.59 -20.70
N THR A 249 -19.02 0.05 -20.12
CA THR A 249 -18.90 1.39 -19.53
C THR A 249 -19.26 1.32 -18.06
N GLU A 250 -18.49 1.99 -17.22
CA GLU A 250 -18.81 2.20 -15.82
C GLU A 250 -18.93 3.69 -15.51
N LYS A 251 -19.92 4.05 -14.69
CA LYS A 251 -20.17 5.41 -14.23
C LYS A 251 -20.44 5.41 -12.74
N ASN A 252 -19.92 6.41 -12.04
CA ASN A 252 -20.16 6.63 -10.62
C ASN A 252 -20.12 8.12 -10.32
N ASP A 253 -21.05 8.60 -9.51
CA ASP A 253 -21.13 10.03 -9.17
C ASP A 253 -19.95 10.48 -8.28
N ARG A 254 -19.30 9.56 -7.57
CA ARG A 254 -18.10 9.83 -6.78
C ARG A 254 -16.86 9.59 -7.63
N TRP A 255 -16.47 8.34 -7.82
CA TRP A 255 -15.41 7.95 -8.75
C TRP A 255 -15.53 6.49 -9.18
N VAL A 256 -15.05 6.21 -10.38
CA VAL A 256 -14.76 4.86 -10.86
C VAL A 256 -13.27 4.64 -10.70
N GLU A 257 -12.86 3.51 -10.12
CA GLU A 257 -11.46 3.17 -9.94
C GLU A 257 -11.09 1.91 -10.73
N PRO A 258 -10.34 2.05 -11.84
CA PRO A 258 -9.79 0.93 -12.58
C PRO A 258 -8.72 0.22 -11.75
N GLN A 259 -9.08 -0.87 -11.09
CA GLN A 259 -8.23 -1.55 -10.11
C GLN A 259 -7.15 -2.43 -10.72
N ASN A 260 -7.49 -3.15 -11.79
CA ASN A 260 -6.66 -4.21 -12.33
C ASN A 260 -6.84 -4.37 -13.83
N PRO A 261 -5.79 -4.80 -14.57
CA PRO A 261 -5.93 -5.28 -15.93
C PRO A 261 -6.90 -6.46 -15.99
N ILE A 262 -7.66 -6.58 -17.09
CA ILE A 262 -8.48 -7.79 -17.34
C ILE A 262 -7.60 -9.02 -17.43
N ARG A 263 -8.11 -10.19 -17.00
CA ARG A 263 -7.38 -11.44 -16.95
C ARG A 263 -8.12 -12.49 -17.77
N PHE A 264 -7.61 -12.80 -18.96
CA PHE A 264 -8.19 -13.79 -19.84
C PHE A 264 -8.08 -15.20 -19.24
N ILE A 265 -9.21 -15.92 -19.19
CA ILE A 265 -9.26 -17.35 -18.85
C ILE A 265 -9.01 -18.17 -20.14
N ASP A 266 -9.58 -17.72 -21.24
CA ASP A 266 -9.43 -18.28 -22.58
C ASP A 266 -9.60 -17.16 -23.63
N ASN A 267 -9.75 -17.50 -24.90
CA ASN A 267 -9.88 -16.52 -25.99
C ASN A 267 -11.22 -15.75 -25.98
N ASP A 268 -12.22 -16.21 -25.23
CA ASP A 268 -13.57 -15.65 -25.20
C ASP A 268 -13.95 -15.04 -23.85
N ARG A 269 -13.28 -15.40 -22.76
CA ARG A 269 -13.68 -15.01 -21.41
C ARG A 269 -12.54 -14.38 -20.63
N PHE A 270 -12.86 -13.33 -19.89
CA PHE A 270 -11.92 -12.71 -18.97
C PHE A 270 -12.56 -12.33 -17.62
N ILE A 271 -11.72 -12.24 -16.61
CA ILE A 271 -12.08 -11.75 -15.27
C ILE A 271 -11.91 -10.23 -15.25
N TYR A 272 -12.93 -9.56 -14.74
CA TYR A 272 -12.99 -8.12 -14.50
C TYR A 272 -13.28 -7.85 -13.03
N THR A 273 -12.63 -6.83 -12.45
CA THR A 273 -12.81 -6.46 -11.04
C THR A 273 -13.42 -5.07 -10.95
N THR A 274 -14.48 -4.92 -10.16
CA THR A 274 -15.13 -3.62 -9.90
C THR A 274 -15.90 -3.61 -8.58
N ASP A 275 -16.00 -2.44 -7.96
CA ASP A 275 -16.88 -2.14 -6.81
C ASP A 275 -18.18 -1.44 -7.23
N ASN A 276 -18.28 -1.11 -8.50
CA ASN A 276 -19.30 -0.18 -9.02
C ASN A 276 -20.66 -0.85 -9.32
N ARG A 277 -20.80 -2.16 -9.07
CA ARG A 277 -22.02 -2.91 -9.44
C ARG A 277 -22.85 -3.36 -8.25
N ASP A 278 -22.19 -3.70 -7.14
CA ASP A 278 -22.87 -4.23 -5.94
C ASP A 278 -22.35 -3.65 -4.62
N GLY A 279 -21.51 -2.62 -4.70
CA GLY A 279 -20.99 -1.89 -3.54
C GLY A 279 -19.79 -2.53 -2.86
N PHE A 280 -19.28 -3.64 -3.39
CA PHE A 280 -18.04 -4.28 -2.93
C PHE A 280 -17.15 -4.59 -4.13
N LYS A 281 -15.83 -4.62 -3.92
CA LYS A 281 -14.88 -5.10 -4.93
C LYS A 281 -15.11 -6.58 -5.17
N ASN A 282 -15.76 -6.93 -6.28
CA ASN A 282 -16.05 -8.29 -6.67
C ASN A 282 -15.45 -8.63 -8.04
N LEU A 283 -15.30 -9.94 -8.29
CA LEU A 283 -14.85 -10.48 -9.57
C LEU A 283 -16.06 -10.81 -10.44
N TYR A 284 -15.96 -10.41 -11.70
CA TYR A 284 -16.97 -10.66 -12.74
C TYR A 284 -16.33 -11.40 -13.91
N LEU A 285 -17.13 -12.25 -14.56
CA LEU A 285 -16.76 -12.93 -15.80
C LEU A 285 -17.41 -12.20 -16.98
N TYR A 286 -16.61 -11.68 -17.87
CA TYR A 286 -17.07 -11.16 -19.15
C TYR A 286 -16.90 -12.19 -20.25
N THR A 287 -17.94 -12.40 -21.09
CA THR A 287 -17.91 -13.29 -22.25
C THR A 287 -18.00 -12.47 -23.54
N LEU A 288 -16.92 -12.44 -24.32
CA LEU A 288 -16.79 -11.60 -25.53
C LEU A 288 -17.81 -11.93 -26.60
N SER A 289 -18.03 -13.23 -26.88
CA SER A 289 -18.97 -13.70 -27.93
C SER A 289 -20.41 -13.35 -27.62
N LYS A 290 -20.77 -13.23 -26.32
CA LYS A 290 -22.12 -12.89 -25.85
C LYS A 290 -22.28 -11.42 -25.51
N GLY A 291 -21.19 -10.70 -25.22
CA GLY A 291 -21.22 -9.33 -24.67
C GLY A 291 -21.86 -9.27 -23.28
N THR A 292 -21.76 -10.34 -22.48
CA THR A 292 -22.38 -10.44 -21.15
C THR A 292 -21.35 -10.41 -20.05
N ILE A 293 -21.72 -9.82 -18.90
CA ILE A 293 -20.93 -9.80 -17.68
C ILE A 293 -21.74 -10.44 -16.55
N GLU A 294 -21.13 -11.39 -15.82
CA GLU A 294 -21.77 -12.14 -14.73
C GLU A 294 -20.92 -12.04 -13.46
N ARG A 295 -21.55 -11.84 -12.30
CA ARG A 295 -20.87 -11.82 -11.00
C ARG A 295 -20.36 -13.21 -10.65
N LEU A 296 -19.04 -13.36 -10.46
CA LEU A 296 -18.39 -14.60 -10.03
C LEU A 296 -18.40 -14.75 -8.51
N THR A 297 -17.82 -13.77 -7.81
CA THR A 297 -17.80 -13.77 -6.34
C THR A 297 -19.09 -13.13 -5.81
N LYS A 298 -19.84 -13.90 -5.01
CA LYS A 298 -21.17 -13.49 -4.51
C LYS A 298 -21.11 -13.28 -3.00
N VAL A 299 -20.20 -12.39 -2.57
CA VAL A 299 -19.96 -12.07 -1.15
C VAL A 299 -20.13 -10.57 -0.91
N ASP A 300 -20.66 -10.20 0.25
CA ASP A 300 -20.78 -8.82 0.69
C ASP A 300 -19.50 -8.41 1.44
N ALA A 301 -18.38 -8.53 0.74
CA ALA A 301 -17.06 -8.20 1.21
C ALA A 301 -16.15 -7.91 0.00
N ASP A 302 -15.07 -7.15 0.24
CA ASP A 302 -14.08 -6.88 -0.79
C ASP A 302 -13.24 -8.11 -1.08
N VAL A 303 -13.05 -8.38 -2.38
CA VAL A 303 -12.18 -9.46 -2.86
C VAL A 303 -11.05 -8.92 -3.72
N LYS A 304 -9.95 -9.65 -3.73
CA LYS A 304 -8.78 -9.35 -4.55
C LYS A 304 -8.38 -10.57 -5.36
N TYR A 305 -8.34 -10.43 -6.68
CA TYR A 305 -7.85 -11.48 -7.58
C TYR A 305 -6.42 -11.90 -7.24
N VAL A 306 -6.15 -13.22 -7.30
CA VAL A 306 -4.82 -13.80 -7.08
C VAL A 306 -4.35 -14.53 -8.34
N ALA A 307 -5.11 -15.52 -8.82
CA ALA A 307 -4.76 -16.36 -9.97
C ALA A 307 -5.99 -17.03 -10.54
N HIS A 308 -5.85 -17.70 -11.67
CA HIS A 308 -6.87 -18.59 -12.22
C HIS A 308 -6.24 -19.71 -13.06
N ASN A 309 -7.04 -20.73 -13.32
CA ASN A 309 -6.82 -21.70 -14.37
C ASN A 309 -8.16 -21.93 -15.14
N ASP A 310 -8.22 -22.93 -16.02
CA ASP A 310 -9.42 -23.28 -16.80
C ASP A 310 -10.63 -23.68 -15.97
N ARG A 311 -10.45 -24.03 -14.68
CA ARG A 311 -11.47 -24.59 -13.77
C ARG A 311 -11.83 -23.72 -12.59
N SER A 312 -10.90 -22.86 -12.15
CA SER A 312 -11.03 -22.15 -10.88
C SER A 312 -10.44 -20.75 -10.95
N VAL A 313 -11.04 -19.85 -10.17
CA VAL A 313 -10.49 -18.53 -9.86
C VAL A 313 -10.09 -18.52 -8.39
N PHE A 314 -8.89 -18.04 -8.11
CA PHE A 314 -8.35 -17.88 -6.77
C PHE A 314 -8.36 -16.40 -6.39
N TYR A 315 -8.84 -16.10 -5.19
CA TYR A 315 -8.97 -14.74 -4.72
C TYR A 315 -8.82 -14.63 -3.21
N TYR A 316 -8.41 -13.48 -2.73
CA TYR A 316 -8.53 -13.14 -1.32
C TYR A 316 -9.90 -12.54 -1.05
N SER A 317 -10.42 -12.77 0.16
CA SER A 317 -11.67 -12.17 0.63
C SER A 317 -11.53 -11.66 2.05
N ALA A 318 -12.17 -10.53 2.33
CA ALA A 318 -12.38 -9.96 3.65
C ALA A 318 -13.66 -10.45 4.34
N GLU A 319 -14.35 -11.48 3.80
CA GLU A 319 -15.64 -11.96 4.32
C GLU A 319 -15.56 -12.55 5.74
N VAL A 320 -14.39 -13.03 6.16
CA VAL A 320 -14.18 -13.54 7.53
C VAL A 320 -14.05 -12.38 8.50
N SER A 321 -13.20 -11.41 8.17
CA SER A 321 -12.97 -10.19 8.93
C SER A 321 -12.26 -9.15 8.05
N PRO A 322 -12.58 -7.85 8.15
CA PRO A 322 -11.86 -6.81 7.43
C PRO A 322 -10.36 -6.73 7.77
N VAL A 323 -9.95 -7.24 8.93
CA VAL A 323 -8.55 -7.26 9.37
C VAL A 323 -7.82 -8.56 9.08
N GLU A 324 -8.47 -9.50 8.39
CA GLU A 324 -7.89 -10.78 7.97
C GLU A 324 -7.91 -10.92 6.45
N GLN A 325 -7.02 -11.73 5.91
CA GLN A 325 -6.97 -12.04 4.49
C GLN A 325 -6.86 -13.54 4.29
N HIS A 326 -7.86 -14.13 3.63
CA HIS A 326 -7.92 -15.57 3.36
C HIS A 326 -7.99 -15.87 1.88
N LEU A 327 -7.31 -16.94 1.44
CA LEU A 327 -7.37 -17.43 0.06
C LEU A 327 -8.57 -18.35 -0.14
N PHE A 328 -9.35 -18.05 -1.18
CA PHE A 328 -10.47 -18.86 -1.64
C PHE A 328 -10.22 -19.40 -3.04
N ALA A 329 -10.81 -20.54 -3.36
CA ALA A 329 -10.94 -21.08 -4.70
C ALA A 329 -12.41 -21.13 -5.09
N LEU A 330 -12.77 -20.48 -6.20
CA LEU A 330 -14.10 -20.50 -6.82
C LEU A 330 -14.08 -21.42 -8.03
N SER A 331 -14.96 -22.42 -8.08
CA SER A 331 -15.12 -23.31 -9.22
C SER A 331 -15.90 -22.62 -10.35
N LEU A 332 -15.28 -22.48 -11.52
CA LEU A 332 -15.95 -21.94 -12.72
C LEU A 332 -17.07 -22.85 -13.25
N ARG A 333 -17.08 -24.14 -12.85
CA ARG A 333 -18.11 -25.09 -13.30
C ARG A 333 -19.44 -24.93 -12.58
N ASN A 334 -19.43 -24.67 -11.27
CA ASN A 334 -20.62 -24.70 -10.43
C ASN A 334 -20.77 -23.48 -9.52
N GLY A 335 -19.87 -22.50 -9.61
CA GLY A 335 -19.89 -21.26 -8.82
C GLY A 335 -19.66 -21.43 -7.31
N LYS A 336 -19.25 -22.63 -6.85
CA LYS A 336 -18.98 -22.87 -5.42
C LYS A 336 -17.59 -22.36 -5.04
N ALA A 337 -17.54 -21.57 -3.98
CA ALA A 337 -16.31 -21.11 -3.36
C ALA A 337 -15.92 -21.97 -2.15
N LYS A 338 -14.63 -22.10 -1.89
CA LYS A 338 -14.05 -22.80 -0.75
C LYS A 338 -12.83 -22.04 -0.25
N GLN A 339 -12.78 -21.79 1.07
CA GLN A 339 -11.57 -21.29 1.72
C GLN A 339 -10.47 -22.35 1.69
N LEU A 340 -9.24 -21.96 1.32
CA LEU A 340 -8.06 -22.84 1.25
C LEU A 340 -7.12 -22.68 2.43
N THR A 341 -6.95 -21.46 2.92
CA THR A 341 -6.09 -21.12 4.06
C THR A 341 -6.70 -21.56 5.38
N ARG A 342 -5.86 -21.83 6.38
CA ARG A 342 -6.25 -22.34 7.69
C ARG A 342 -5.71 -21.44 8.80
N GLY A 343 -6.48 -21.29 9.87
CA GLY A 343 -6.12 -20.43 10.99
C GLY A 343 -6.51 -18.97 10.74
N GLU A 344 -6.44 -18.18 11.79
CA GLU A 344 -6.67 -16.75 11.79
C GLU A 344 -5.45 -15.99 11.27
N GLY A 345 -5.67 -14.86 10.63
CA GLY A 345 -4.59 -13.95 10.31
C GLY A 345 -4.55 -13.45 8.88
N TRP A 346 -3.39 -12.95 8.51
CA TRP A 346 -3.11 -12.35 7.21
C TRP A 346 -2.29 -13.33 6.35
N HIS A 347 -2.93 -13.91 5.35
CA HIS A 347 -2.37 -14.93 4.46
C HIS A 347 -1.89 -14.32 3.15
N ASN A 348 -0.62 -14.53 2.79
CA ASN A 348 -0.03 -14.16 1.51
C ASN A 348 0.30 -15.43 0.74
N CYS A 349 -0.52 -15.72 -0.26
CA CYS A 349 -0.46 -16.98 -1.00
C CYS A 349 0.03 -16.78 -2.43
N THR A 350 0.73 -17.79 -2.92
CA THR A 350 1.03 -17.94 -4.36
C THR A 350 0.40 -19.24 -4.84
N VAL A 351 -0.33 -19.20 -5.95
CA VAL A 351 -0.92 -20.39 -6.56
C VAL A 351 0.03 -20.93 -7.62
N SER A 352 0.17 -22.25 -7.68
CA SER A 352 1.00 -22.93 -8.69
C SER A 352 0.49 -22.67 -10.11
N PRO A 353 1.35 -22.75 -11.16
CA PRO A 353 0.94 -22.48 -12.55
C PRO A 353 -0.26 -23.30 -13.03
N ASP A 354 -0.41 -24.55 -12.57
CA ASP A 354 -1.53 -25.42 -12.93
C ASP A 354 -2.75 -25.27 -11.98
N GLY A 355 -2.64 -24.42 -10.97
CA GLY A 355 -3.71 -24.16 -9.99
C GLY A 355 -4.02 -25.34 -9.05
N LYS A 356 -3.16 -26.36 -8.93
CA LYS A 356 -3.40 -27.51 -8.07
C LYS A 356 -2.85 -27.36 -6.67
N TYR A 357 -1.87 -26.46 -6.49
CA TYR A 357 -1.20 -26.21 -5.22
C TYR A 357 -1.13 -24.72 -4.92
N PHE A 358 -0.92 -24.39 -3.67
CA PHE A 358 -0.64 -23.02 -3.23
C PHE A 358 0.40 -23.04 -2.11
N SER A 359 1.17 -21.97 -2.03
CA SER A 359 1.94 -21.64 -0.83
C SER A 359 1.15 -20.67 0.01
N ASP A 360 1.31 -20.76 1.32
CA ASP A 360 0.68 -19.90 2.30
C ASP A 360 1.75 -19.36 3.25
N ASN A 361 2.05 -18.08 3.14
CA ASN A 361 2.95 -17.36 4.04
C ASN A 361 2.08 -16.43 4.89
N TYR A 362 1.78 -16.82 6.12
CA TYR A 362 0.88 -16.07 6.97
C TYR A 362 1.44 -15.75 8.34
N SER A 363 0.84 -14.77 8.96
CA SER A 363 1.06 -14.39 10.34
C SER A 363 -0.27 -13.99 11.00
N SER A 364 -0.32 -14.01 12.32
CA SER A 364 -1.40 -13.43 13.12
C SER A 364 -0.80 -12.65 14.28
N LEU A 365 -1.63 -12.03 15.12
CA LEU A 365 -1.15 -11.16 16.20
C LEU A 365 0.04 -11.73 16.97
N ASN A 366 -0.03 -13.01 17.33
CA ASN A 366 0.98 -13.72 18.14
C ASN A 366 1.78 -14.78 17.35
N VAL A 367 1.55 -14.89 16.04
CA VAL A 367 2.27 -15.82 15.16
C VAL A 367 3.17 -15.03 14.23
N PRO A 368 4.49 -15.06 14.42
CA PRO A 368 5.43 -14.25 13.64
C PRO A 368 5.37 -14.55 12.15
N ARG A 369 5.47 -15.82 11.78
CA ARG A 369 5.37 -16.31 10.41
C ARG A 369 5.23 -17.82 10.38
N ILE A 370 4.34 -18.29 9.54
CA ILE A 370 4.28 -19.70 9.13
C ILE A 370 4.29 -19.73 7.60
N VAL A 371 5.10 -20.64 7.04
CA VAL A 371 5.06 -20.95 5.62
C VAL A 371 4.60 -22.37 5.45
N ALA A 372 3.54 -22.55 4.68
CA ALA A 372 2.94 -23.84 4.39
C ALA A 372 2.74 -24.04 2.87
N VAL A 373 2.53 -25.27 2.45
CA VAL A 373 2.03 -25.63 1.13
C VAL A 373 0.75 -26.43 1.25
N GLY A 374 -0.19 -26.15 0.36
CA GLY A 374 -1.47 -26.84 0.31
C GLY A 374 -1.87 -27.27 -1.08
N SER A 375 -2.79 -28.25 -1.18
CA SER A 375 -3.46 -28.58 -2.43
C SER A 375 -4.84 -27.89 -2.49
N THR A 376 -5.23 -27.42 -3.68
CA THR A 376 -6.49 -26.72 -3.87
C THR A 376 -7.72 -27.61 -3.72
N ASP A 377 -7.55 -28.94 -3.78
CA ASP A 377 -8.59 -29.91 -3.41
C ASP A 377 -8.73 -30.07 -1.86
N GLY A 378 -7.78 -29.53 -1.10
CA GLY A 378 -7.79 -29.50 0.38
C GLY A 378 -7.25 -30.77 1.06
N LYS A 379 -6.72 -31.73 0.30
CA LYS A 379 -6.17 -32.97 0.86
C LYS A 379 -4.81 -32.79 1.52
N ILE A 380 -4.03 -31.84 1.04
CA ILE A 380 -2.70 -31.53 1.55
C ILE A 380 -2.71 -30.13 2.16
N TYR A 381 -2.18 -30.02 3.36
CA TYR A 381 -1.77 -28.77 3.98
C TYR A 381 -0.63 -29.10 4.94
N ARG A 382 0.57 -28.65 4.60
CA ARG A 382 1.81 -28.97 5.32
C ARG A 382 2.56 -27.70 5.68
N GLU A 383 2.82 -27.53 6.96
CA GLU A 383 3.74 -26.50 7.44
C GLU A 383 5.18 -26.89 7.03
N LEU A 384 5.89 -25.95 6.43
CA LEU A 384 7.28 -26.08 6.00
C LEU A 384 8.23 -25.39 6.96
N PHE A 385 7.79 -24.24 7.48
CA PHE A 385 8.61 -23.38 8.31
C PHE A 385 7.73 -22.60 9.30
N ARG A 386 8.27 -22.43 10.51
CA ARG A 386 7.72 -21.57 11.54
C ARG A 386 8.82 -20.69 12.09
N ALA A 387 8.70 -19.36 11.92
CA ALA A 387 9.64 -18.42 12.50
C ALA A 387 9.48 -18.34 14.02
N GLU A 388 10.57 -18.23 14.72
CA GLU A 388 10.56 -17.82 16.11
C GLU A 388 10.18 -16.34 16.24
N ASP A 389 9.66 -15.98 17.41
CA ASP A 389 9.39 -14.58 17.71
C ASP A 389 10.71 -13.81 17.88
N PRO A 390 11.01 -12.86 16.97
CA PRO A 390 12.26 -12.11 17.04
C PRO A 390 12.30 -11.12 18.20
N SER A 391 11.18 -10.85 18.83
CA SER A 391 11.10 -9.95 20.00
C SER A 391 11.34 -10.65 21.34
N LYS A 392 11.59 -11.96 21.34
CA LYS A 392 11.68 -12.82 22.55
C LYS A 392 12.69 -12.31 23.59
N GLY A 393 13.80 -11.66 23.15
CA GLY A 393 14.81 -11.06 24.02
C GLY A 393 14.49 -9.64 24.49
N TYR A 394 13.33 -9.10 24.14
CA TYR A 394 12.92 -7.75 24.49
C TYR A 394 11.65 -7.74 25.34
N ASN A 395 11.51 -6.71 26.15
CA ASN A 395 10.25 -6.41 26.86
C ASN A 395 9.30 -5.70 25.90
N TYR A 396 8.33 -6.43 25.39
CA TYR A 396 7.25 -5.90 24.56
C TYR A 396 5.99 -5.74 25.37
N SER A 397 5.32 -4.61 25.17
CA SER A 397 4.01 -4.34 25.74
C SER A 397 2.92 -5.20 25.10
N THR A 398 1.81 -5.37 25.75
CA THR A 398 0.62 -6.04 25.22
C THR A 398 0.02 -5.23 24.07
N ILE A 399 -0.32 -5.92 22.98
CA ILE A 399 -1.03 -5.37 21.84
C ILE A 399 -2.45 -5.94 21.86
N GLU A 400 -3.44 -5.07 21.82
CA GLU A 400 -4.86 -5.44 21.75
C GLU A 400 -5.43 -5.04 20.38
N LEU A 401 -6.16 -5.95 19.75
CA LEU A 401 -7.00 -5.67 18.58
C LEU A 401 -8.45 -5.60 19.01
N GLY A 402 -9.18 -4.65 18.42
CA GLY A 402 -10.61 -4.50 18.67
C GLY A 402 -11.26 -3.60 17.63
N SER A 403 -12.49 -3.20 17.89
CA SER A 403 -13.22 -2.27 17.05
C SER A 403 -14.08 -1.30 17.85
N VAL A 404 -14.30 -0.12 17.28
CA VAL A 404 -15.22 0.92 17.79
C VAL A 404 -16.17 1.28 16.65
N LYS A 405 -17.40 1.60 16.98
CA LYS A 405 -18.36 2.09 15.98
C LYS A 405 -17.86 3.37 15.31
N SER A 406 -18.02 3.44 13.99
CA SER A 406 -17.85 4.70 13.25
C SER A 406 -18.77 5.78 13.81
N ALA A 407 -18.43 7.03 13.58
CA ALA A 407 -19.22 8.15 14.10
C ALA A 407 -20.68 8.16 13.61
N ASP A 408 -20.95 7.62 12.41
CA ASP A 408 -22.29 7.45 11.87
C ASP A 408 -23.00 6.15 12.35
N GLY A 409 -22.30 5.32 13.16
CA GLY A 409 -22.84 4.09 13.75
C GLY A 409 -22.96 2.89 12.82
N LYS A 410 -22.61 3.03 11.53
CA LYS A 410 -22.86 1.99 10.51
C LYS A 410 -21.77 0.91 10.46
N TYR A 411 -20.53 1.29 10.72
CA TYR A 411 -19.35 0.42 10.54
C TYR A 411 -18.65 0.12 11.86
N ASN A 412 -17.76 -0.85 11.87
CA ASN A 412 -16.84 -1.12 12.95
C ASN A 412 -15.43 -0.71 12.49
N ASN A 413 -14.92 0.37 13.06
CA ASN A 413 -13.55 0.82 12.81
C ASN A 413 -12.59 0.00 13.67
N HIS A 414 -11.68 -0.72 13.05
CA HIS A 414 -10.75 -1.58 13.75
C HIS A 414 -9.56 -0.80 14.30
N TYR A 415 -9.12 -1.15 15.51
CA TYR A 415 -7.99 -0.52 16.17
C TYR A 415 -6.96 -1.53 16.68
N ARG A 416 -5.71 -1.07 16.85
CA ARG A 416 -4.75 -1.66 17.77
C ARG A 416 -4.45 -0.69 18.88
N LEU A 417 -4.36 -1.22 20.09
CA LEU A 417 -4.06 -0.51 21.32
C LEU A 417 -2.80 -1.13 21.93
N ILE A 418 -1.80 -0.30 22.26
CA ILE A 418 -0.58 -0.73 22.91
C ILE A 418 -0.53 -0.01 24.26
N LYS A 419 -0.52 -0.78 25.32
CA LYS A 419 -0.44 -0.29 26.71
C LYS A 419 1.01 -0.27 27.20
N PRO A 420 1.37 0.56 28.18
CA PRO A 420 2.69 0.52 28.82
C PRO A 420 3.10 -0.85 29.33
N LEU A 421 4.41 -1.10 29.49
CA LEU A 421 4.94 -2.38 30.00
C LEU A 421 4.35 -2.78 31.35
N ASP A 422 4.41 -1.85 32.30
CA ASP A 422 3.92 -2.03 33.67
C ASP A 422 2.55 -1.38 33.83
N PHE A 423 1.61 -1.77 32.93
CA PHE A 423 0.27 -1.17 32.91
C PHE A 423 -0.51 -1.51 34.19
N ASP A 424 -1.00 -0.45 34.86
CA ASP A 424 -1.84 -0.50 36.04
C ASP A 424 -3.11 0.32 35.76
N GLU A 425 -4.26 -0.30 35.78
CA GLU A 425 -5.55 0.37 35.50
C GLU A 425 -5.93 1.50 36.48
N ASN A 426 -5.23 1.58 37.62
CA ASN A 426 -5.41 2.65 38.62
C ASN A 426 -4.52 3.87 38.38
N LYS A 427 -3.59 3.81 37.43
CA LYS A 427 -2.73 4.93 37.02
C LYS A 427 -3.31 5.62 35.79
N ARG A 428 -2.90 6.87 35.56
CA ARG A 428 -3.24 7.62 34.37
C ARG A 428 -2.04 7.74 33.44
N TYR A 429 -2.25 7.45 32.15
CA TYR A 429 -1.21 7.44 31.14
C TYR A 429 -1.49 8.46 30.05
N PRO A 430 -0.48 9.19 29.57
CA PRO A 430 -0.60 10.01 28.38
C PRO A 430 -0.92 9.14 27.17
N VAL A 431 -1.71 9.69 26.25
CA VAL A 431 -2.20 9.00 25.07
C VAL A 431 -1.57 9.57 23.81
N ILE A 432 -1.07 8.73 22.93
CA ILE A 432 -0.66 9.08 21.56
C ILE A 432 -1.62 8.42 20.59
N LEU A 433 -2.37 9.24 19.85
CA LEU A 433 -3.10 8.83 18.67
C LEU A 433 -2.14 8.84 17.48
N TYR A 434 -1.79 7.66 16.92
CA TYR A 434 -1.11 7.62 15.65
C TYR A 434 -2.14 7.49 14.52
N VAL A 435 -2.18 8.44 13.61
CA VAL A 435 -3.16 8.51 12.53
C VAL A 435 -2.49 8.50 11.16
N TYR A 436 -3.03 7.74 10.22
CA TYR A 436 -2.85 7.96 8.79
C TYR A 436 -4.17 8.42 8.18
N GLY A 437 -5.21 7.60 8.23
CA GLY A 437 -6.58 7.92 7.88
C GLY A 437 -6.87 8.06 6.38
N GLY A 438 -5.84 8.08 5.54
CA GLY A 438 -5.97 8.33 4.11
C GLY A 438 -6.63 7.18 3.35
N PRO A 439 -7.21 7.49 2.17
CA PRO A 439 -7.87 6.49 1.34
C PRO A 439 -6.92 5.37 0.92
N HIS A 440 -7.50 4.20 0.67
CA HIS A 440 -6.80 2.97 0.27
C HIS A 440 -5.72 2.49 1.24
N SER A 441 -5.72 3.00 2.48
CA SER A 441 -4.85 2.51 3.52
C SER A 441 -5.55 1.50 4.42
N GLN A 442 -4.75 0.68 5.10
CA GLN A 442 -5.19 -0.14 6.22
C GLN A 442 -4.02 -0.24 7.19
N MET A 443 -4.22 0.31 8.40
CA MET A 443 -3.19 0.39 9.43
C MET A 443 -3.30 -0.72 10.45
N VAL A 444 -4.44 -1.39 10.51
CA VAL A 444 -4.74 -2.44 11.49
C VAL A 444 -5.10 -3.73 10.77
N THR A 445 -4.29 -4.77 10.98
CA THR A 445 -4.52 -6.12 10.44
C THR A 445 -4.24 -7.17 11.51
N ASN A 446 -4.88 -8.34 11.43
CA ASN A 446 -4.51 -9.50 12.22
C ASN A 446 -3.27 -10.17 11.61
N SER A 447 -2.16 -9.45 11.63
CA SER A 447 -0.84 -9.92 11.27
C SER A 447 0.09 -9.84 12.48
N PHE A 448 1.33 -10.31 12.36
CA PHE A 448 2.27 -10.30 13.49
C PHE A 448 2.41 -8.90 14.09
N GLN A 449 2.18 -8.84 15.41
CA GLN A 449 2.15 -7.59 16.17
C GLN A 449 1.19 -6.54 15.58
N ALA A 450 0.11 -6.96 14.93
CA ALA A 450 -0.93 -6.11 14.34
C ALA A 450 -0.38 -5.04 13.39
N GLN A 451 0.67 -5.36 12.65
CA GLN A 451 1.34 -4.42 11.71
C GLN A 451 1.88 -3.15 12.39
N LEU A 452 2.18 -3.19 13.69
CA LEU A 452 2.70 -2.02 14.41
C LEU A 452 4.01 -1.50 13.79
N ARG A 453 4.25 -0.22 13.96
CA ARG A 453 5.58 0.36 13.82
C ARG A 453 6.31 0.18 15.16
N ARG A 454 7.53 -0.35 15.18
CA ARG A 454 8.25 -0.60 16.45
C ARG A 454 8.47 0.67 17.29
N TRP A 455 8.40 1.86 16.69
CA TRP A 455 8.36 3.11 17.42
C TRP A 455 7.13 3.21 18.34
N GLU A 456 5.98 2.67 17.96
CA GLU A 456 4.79 2.63 18.82
C GLU A 456 5.07 1.81 20.08
N MET A 457 5.76 0.69 19.95
CA MET A 457 6.23 -0.12 21.07
C MET A 457 7.28 0.60 21.92
N TYR A 458 8.19 1.34 21.28
CA TYR A 458 9.18 2.18 21.95
C TYR A 458 8.52 3.25 22.83
N MET A 459 7.44 3.88 22.38
CA MET A 459 6.68 4.84 23.16
C MET A 459 5.91 4.17 24.30
N ALA A 460 5.34 2.99 24.06
CA ALA A 460 4.65 2.23 25.09
C ALA A 460 5.58 1.85 26.28
N GLN A 461 6.82 1.43 26.00
CA GLN A 461 7.80 1.15 27.06
C GLN A 461 8.26 2.41 27.81
N ARG A 462 7.98 3.61 27.27
CA ARG A 462 8.22 4.90 27.91
C ARG A 462 7.00 5.44 28.69
N GLY A 463 5.95 4.63 28.81
CA GLY A 463 4.78 4.92 29.62
C GLY A 463 3.61 5.58 28.87
N TYR A 464 3.63 5.59 27.54
CA TYR A 464 2.51 6.08 26.74
C TYR A 464 1.56 4.95 26.35
N VAL A 465 0.26 5.26 26.34
CA VAL A 465 -0.71 4.45 25.61
C VAL A 465 -0.70 4.89 24.16
N VAL A 466 -0.52 3.95 23.23
CA VAL A 466 -0.54 4.24 21.79
C VAL A 466 -1.77 3.61 21.16
N PHE A 467 -2.56 4.42 20.47
CA PHE A 467 -3.81 4.03 19.82
C PHE A 467 -3.74 4.31 18.34
N VAL A 468 -4.11 3.33 17.52
CA VAL A 468 -4.14 3.42 16.05
C VAL A 468 -5.44 2.80 15.57
N MET A 469 -6.21 3.52 14.76
CA MET A 469 -7.49 3.06 14.25
C MET A 469 -7.65 3.38 12.76
N ASP A 470 -8.24 2.46 12.00
CA ASP A 470 -8.73 2.71 10.65
C ASP A 470 -10.10 3.38 10.72
N ASN A 471 -10.40 4.25 9.76
CA ASN A 471 -11.62 5.06 9.69
C ASN A 471 -12.31 4.91 8.34
N ARG A 472 -13.52 5.45 8.17
CA ARG A 472 -14.16 5.58 6.85
C ARG A 472 -13.19 6.26 5.86
N GLY A 473 -13.14 5.75 4.63
CA GLY A 473 -12.14 6.09 3.61
C GLY A 473 -11.06 5.02 3.44
N THR A 474 -10.83 4.15 4.43
CA THR A 474 -9.87 3.03 4.34
C THR A 474 -10.47 1.78 3.70
N LEU A 475 -9.70 0.68 3.59
CA LEU A 475 -10.04 -0.51 2.80
C LEU A 475 -10.92 -1.53 3.53
N ASN A 476 -11.44 -2.49 2.76
CA ASN A 476 -12.02 -3.77 3.18
C ASN A 476 -13.38 -3.71 3.89
N GLN A 477 -14.14 -2.62 3.73
CA GLN A 477 -15.52 -2.52 4.22
C GLN A 477 -16.51 -2.03 3.15
N GLY A 478 -16.14 -2.17 1.86
CA GLY A 478 -16.95 -1.85 0.70
C GLY A 478 -16.91 -0.40 0.25
N ALA A 479 -17.51 -0.14 -0.92
CA ALA A 479 -17.40 1.13 -1.62
C ALA A 479 -18.02 2.32 -0.86
N GLU A 480 -19.10 2.13 -0.12
CA GLU A 480 -19.71 3.22 0.67
C GLU A 480 -18.80 3.67 1.82
N TYR A 481 -18.10 2.73 2.43
CA TYR A 481 -17.10 3.04 3.46
C TYR A 481 -15.88 3.76 2.88
N GLU A 482 -15.33 3.25 1.77
CA GLU A 482 -14.17 3.86 1.10
C GLU A 482 -14.50 5.25 0.54
N LYS A 483 -15.68 5.41 -0.09
CA LYS A 483 -16.07 6.64 -0.78
C LYS A 483 -16.73 7.69 0.14
N ALA A 484 -16.78 7.46 1.44
CA ALA A 484 -17.33 8.41 2.42
C ALA A 484 -16.60 9.76 2.46
N ILE A 485 -15.35 9.79 2.02
CA ILE A 485 -14.46 10.98 2.03
C ILE A 485 -14.64 11.88 0.81
N HIS A 486 -15.40 11.43 -0.21
CA HIS A 486 -15.52 12.14 -1.48
C HIS A 486 -15.95 13.60 -1.29
N ARG A 487 -15.19 14.54 -1.89
CA ARG A 487 -15.32 15.99 -1.86
C ARG A 487 -15.05 16.65 -0.50
N GLN A 488 -14.69 15.87 0.54
CA GLN A 488 -14.53 16.38 1.91
C GLN A 488 -13.48 15.57 2.70
N CYS A 489 -12.29 15.35 2.10
CA CYS A 489 -11.18 14.67 2.75
C CYS A 489 -10.91 15.25 4.16
N GLY A 490 -10.76 14.38 5.15
CA GLY A 490 -10.53 14.74 6.54
C GLY A 490 -11.79 14.80 7.40
N LYS A 491 -13.00 14.99 6.86
CA LYS A 491 -14.21 15.15 7.67
C LYS A 491 -14.66 13.83 8.30
N ALA A 492 -15.01 12.84 7.49
CA ALA A 492 -15.46 11.53 7.99
C ALA A 492 -14.37 10.85 8.82
N GLU A 493 -13.11 11.02 8.40
CA GLU A 493 -11.93 10.51 9.08
C GLU A 493 -11.78 11.13 10.47
N MET A 494 -11.86 12.47 10.61
CA MET A 494 -11.79 13.13 11.93
C MET A 494 -12.94 12.72 12.85
N GLU A 495 -14.17 12.64 12.33
CA GLU A 495 -15.34 12.20 13.09
C GLU A 495 -15.11 10.80 13.67
N ASP A 496 -14.61 9.87 12.86
CA ASP A 496 -14.33 8.49 13.27
C ASP A 496 -13.15 8.42 14.26
N GLN A 497 -12.04 9.13 13.98
CA GLN A 497 -10.89 9.18 14.88
C GLN A 497 -11.28 9.75 16.25
N MET A 498 -12.14 10.77 16.27
CA MET A 498 -12.66 11.33 17.52
C MET A 498 -13.60 10.37 18.26
N ALA A 499 -14.45 9.61 17.54
CA ALA A 499 -15.28 8.59 18.15
C ALA A 499 -14.42 7.49 18.82
N GLY A 500 -13.37 7.03 18.13
CA GLY A 500 -12.39 6.09 18.67
C GLY A 500 -11.64 6.65 19.88
N LEU A 501 -11.18 7.88 19.78
CA LEU A 501 -10.48 8.55 20.89
C LEU A 501 -11.40 8.77 22.10
N GLN A 502 -12.65 9.16 21.91
CA GLN A 502 -13.62 9.30 23.01
C GLN A 502 -13.88 7.97 23.72
N TRP A 503 -14.01 6.88 22.97
CA TRP A 503 -14.08 5.53 23.53
C TRP A 503 -12.83 5.24 24.39
N LEU A 504 -11.63 5.50 23.88
CA LEU A 504 -10.38 5.28 24.62
C LEU A 504 -10.34 6.12 25.91
N LEU A 505 -10.69 7.40 25.81
CA LEU A 505 -10.71 8.34 26.93
C LEU A 505 -11.84 8.10 27.96
N SER A 506 -12.78 7.21 27.67
CA SER A 506 -13.78 6.76 28.66
C SER A 506 -13.16 5.85 29.74
N HIS A 507 -11.99 5.27 29.48
CA HIS A 507 -11.26 4.46 30.45
C HIS A 507 -10.56 5.37 31.48
N LYS A 508 -10.61 4.98 32.76
CA LYS A 508 -10.06 5.77 33.90
C LYS A 508 -8.53 5.97 33.77
N TRP A 509 -7.85 5.03 33.16
CA TRP A 509 -6.39 5.06 32.97
C TRP A 509 -5.93 5.96 31.82
N ALA A 510 -6.79 6.39 30.92
CA ALA A 510 -6.45 7.32 29.84
C ALA A 510 -6.52 8.76 30.34
N ASP A 511 -5.42 9.49 30.25
CA ASP A 511 -5.34 10.87 30.71
C ASP A 511 -5.85 11.85 29.66
N LYS A 512 -7.03 12.41 29.87
CA LYS A 512 -7.68 13.38 28.99
C LYS A 512 -6.90 14.69 28.82
N GLU A 513 -6.06 15.04 29.81
CA GLU A 513 -5.26 16.26 29.79
C GLU A 513 -3.92 16.05 29.05
N ARG A 514 -3.56 14.81 28.74
CA ARG A 514 -2.30 14.47 28.06
C ARG A 514 -2.56 13.62 26.83
N VAL A 515 -3.16 14.23 25.81
CA VAL A 515 -3.45 13.61 24.51
C VAL A 515 -2.60 14.25 23.41
N GLY A 516 -1.82 13.42 22.72
CA GLY A 516 -1.03 13.82 21.58
C GLY A 516 -1.44 13.10 20.30
N VAL A 517 -1.03 13.63 19.14
CA VAL A 517 -1.31 13.04 17.84
C VAL A 517 -0.09 13.08 16.93
N HIS A 518 0.13 12.02 16.14
CA HIS A 518 1.24 11.94 15.18
C HIS A 518 0.78 11.23 13.92
N GLY A 519 1.18 11.77 12.76
CA GLY A 519 0.97 11.16 11.47
C GLY A 519 1.88 11.71 10.39
N TRP A 520 2.00 10.97 9.27
CA TRP A 520 2.85 11.33 8.14
C TRP A 520 2.03 11.42 6.86
N SER A 521 2.34 12.37 5.96
CA SER A 521 1.64 12.56 4.68
C SER A 521 0.16 12.93 4.90
N TYR A 522 -0.77 12.12 4.43
CA TYR A 522 -2.19 12.26 4.79
C TYR A 522 -2.38 12.27 6.32
N GLY A 523 -1.62 11.45 7.05
CA GLY A 523 -1.62 11.47 8.52
C GLY A 523 -1.09 12.78 9.11
N GLY A 524 -0.20 13.48 8.41
CA GLY A 524 0.23 14.83 8.75
C GLY A 524 -0.90 15.85 8.57
N PHE A 525 -1.66 15.76 7.46
CA PHE A 525 -2.90 16.51 7.26
C PHE A 525 -3.91 16.24 8.38
N MET A 526 -4.14 14.96 8.69
CA MET A 526 -5.04 14.56 9.79
C MET A 526 -4.57 15.07 11.15
N THR A 527 -3.26 15.07 11.43
CA THR A 527 -2.69 15.62 12.66
C THR A 527 -3.05 17.10 12.82
N ILE A 528 -2.79 17.91 11.81
CA ILE A 528 -3.10 19.35 11.87
C ILE A 528 -4.61 19.57 11.88
N SER A 529 -5.38 18.82 11.07
CA SER A 529 -6.84 18.87 11.08
C SER A 529 -7.42 18.62 12.49
N LEU A 530 -6.99 17.55 13.15
CA LEU A 530 -7.44 17.22 14.51
C LEU A 530 -7.05 18.31 15.52
N MET A 531 -5.82 18.83 15.46
CA MET A 531 -5.36 19.86 16.39
C MET A 531 -6.08 21.19 16.23
N THR A 532 -6.47 21.54 15.01
CA THR A 532 -7.12 22.83 14.72
C THR A 532 -8.64 22.78 14.85
N HIS A 533 -9.28 21.62 14.66
CA HIS A 533 -10.72 21.45 14.85
C HIS A 533 -11.10 21.04 16.29
N TYR A 534 -10.17 20.38 17.01
CA TYR A 534 -10.37 19.95 18.39
C TYR A 534 -9.24 20.48 19.30
N PRO A 535 -9.00 21.80 19.34
CA PRO A 535 -7.83 22.40 20.00
C PRO A 535 -7.80 22.19 21.53
N GLU A 536 -8.94 21.86 22.15
CA GLU A 536 -9.00 21.58 23.59
C GLU A 536 -8.57 20.15 23.92
N VAL A 537 -8.59 19.24 22.94
CA VAL A 537 -8.28 17.83 23.13
C VAL A 537 -6.79 17.57 23.00
N PHE A 538 -6.20 17.99 21.86
CA PHE A 538 -4.81 17.68 21.54
C PHE A 538 -3.84 18.72 22.06
N LYS A 539 -2.95 18.31 22.97
CA LYS A 539 -1.95 19.19 23.59
C LYS A 539 -0.66 19.27 22.76
N VAL A 540 -0.31 18.17 22.08
CA VAL A 540 0.92 18.04 21.29
C VAL A 540 0.61 17.33 19.98
N GLY A 541 1.15 17.80 18.87
CA GLY A 541 1.08 17.13 17.58
C GLY A 541 2.39 17.19 16.82
N ILE A 542 2.69 16.11 16.10
CA ILE A 542 3.82 16.07 15.17
C ILE A 542 3.30 15.67 13.79
N ALA A 543 3.30 16.61 12.86
CA ALA A 543 2.86 16.42 11.48
C ALA A 543 4.05 16.25 10.54
N GLY A 544 4.14 15.09 9.90
CA GLY A 544 5.21 14.82 8.94
C GLY A 544 4.75 14.99 7.50
N GLY A 545 5.44 15.82 6.69
CA GLY A 545 5.14 16.05 5.27
C GLY A 545 3.65 16.27 4.99
N PRO A 546 2.97 17.19 5.71
CA PRO A 546 1.52 17.29 5.71
C PRO A 546 0.98 17.91 4.42
N VAL A 547 -0.10 17.34 3.87
CA VAL A 547 -0.95 18.08 2.94
C VAL A 547 -1.65 19.19 3.74
N ILE A 548 -1.69 20.41 3.20
CA ILE A 548 -2.30 21.59 3.86
C ILE A 548 -3.51 22.10 3.07
N ASP A 549 -3.37 22.09 1.76
CA ASP A 549 -4.45 22.49 0.88
C ASP A 549 -4.44 21.60 -0.38
N TRP A 550 -5.58 21.01 -0.70
CA TRP A 550 -5.71 20.05 -1.78
C TRP A 550 -5.48 20.65 -3.18
N LYS A 551 -5.58 21.96 -3.35
CA LYS A 551 -5.26 22.64 -4.62
C LYS A 551 -3.80 22.52 -5.02
N TRP A 552 -2.88 22.28 -4.09
CA TRP A 552 -1.46 22.09 -4.35
C TRP A 552 -1.08 20.61 -4.47
N TYR A 553 -2.01 19.68 -4.27
CA TYR A 553 -1.73 18.27 -4.43
C TYR A 553 -1.90 17.83 -5.88
N GLU A 554 -1.32 16.69 -6.24
CA GLU A 554 -1.30 16.23 -7.62
C GLU A 554 -2.70 15.83 -8.13
N VAL A 555 -2.90 15.96 -9.45
CA VAL A 555 -4.22 15.91 -10.10
C VAL A 555 -4.90 14.55 -9.99
N MET A 556 -4.17 13.42 -10.19
CA MET A 556 -4.78 12.10 -10.27
C MET A 556 -5.41 11.67 -8.95
N TYR A 557 -4.69 11.91 -7.85
CA TYR A 557 -5.16 11.65 -6.49
C TYR A 557 -6.12 12.76 -6.03
N GLY A 558 -5.71 14.01 -6.17
CA GLY A 558 -6.47 15.17 -5.68
C GLY A 558 -7.85 15.25 -6.31
N GLU A 559 -7.95 15.11 -7.63
CA GLU A 559 -9.25 15.19 -8.32
C GLU A 559 -10.13 13.95 -8.10
N ARG A 560 -9.56 12.78 -7.78
CA ARG A 560 -10.35 11.60 -7.40
C ARG A 560 -11.16 11.85 -6.13
N TYR A 561 -10.53 12.39 -5.11
CA TYR A 561 -11.14 12.49 -3.79
C TYR A 561 -11.78 13.84 -3.51
N MET A 562 -11.26 14.91 -4.10
CA MET A 562 -11.75 16.29 -3.87
C MET A 562 -12.41 16.91 -5.08
N GLU A 563 -12.33 16.29 -6.27
CA GLU A 563 -12.62 16.94 -7.56
C GLU A 563 -11.67 18.15 -7.77
N SER A 564 -12.09 19.15 -8.54
CA SER A 564 -11.34 20.42 -8.70
C SER A 564 -11.92 21.52 -7.83
N GLU A 565 -11.13 22.52 -7.52
CA GLU A 565 -11.62 23.72 -6.80
C GLU A 565 -12.82 24.39 -7.54
N LYS A 566 -12.86 24.29 -8.88
CA LYS A 566 -13.95 24.80 -9.69
C LYS A 566 -15.27 24.05 -9.47
N THR A 567 -15.23 22.71 -9.31
CA THR A 567 -16.42 21.86 -9.18
C THR A 567 -16.80 21.60 -7.72
N ASN A 568 -15.89 21.84 -6.79
CA ASN A 568 -16.08 21.63 -5.36
C ASN A 568 -15.50 22.76 -4.50
N PRO A 569 -15.82 24.05 -4.74
CA PRO A 569 -15.23 25.17 -4.00
C PRO A 569 -15.48 25.10 -2.49
N GLU A 570 -16.67 24.63 -2.09
CA GLU A 570 -17.04 24.48 -0.68
C GLU A 570 -16.19 23.42 0.03
N GLY A 571 -15.94 22.27 -0.63
CA GLY A 571 -15.09 21.21 -0.09
C GLY A 571 -13.64 21.67 0.07
N PHE A 572 -13.10 22.39 -0.90
CA PHE A 572 -11.75 22.96 -0.79
C PHE A 572 -11.66 23.99 0.33
N ALA A 573 -12.63 24.89 0.46
CA ALA A 573 -12.68 25.86 1.53
C ALA A 573 -12.78 25.19 2.93
N ALA A 574 -13.59 24.13 3.05
CA ALA A 574 -13.80 23.42 4.30
C ALA A 574 -12.59 22.57 4.74
N THR A 575 -11.80 22.07 3.77
CA THR A 575 -10.68 21.16 4.05
C THR A 575 -9.31 21.85 4.05
N SER A 576 -9.22 23.10 3.59
CA SER A 576 -7.98 23.90 3.65
C SER A 576 -7.62 24.17 5.12
N LEU A 577 -6.37 23.88 5.49
CA LEU A 577 -5.86 24.12 6.85
C LEU A 577 -5.34 25.55 7.04
N ILE A 578 -5.17 26.31 5.96
CA ILE A 578 -4.69 27.70 6.02
C ILE A 578 -5.57 28.55 6.95
N PRO A 579 -6.90 28.67 6.76
CA PRO A 579 -7.74 29.48 7.64
C PRO A 579 -7.88 28.90 9.05
N GLN A 580 -7.50 27.63 9.24
CA GLN A 580 -7.57 26.95 10.54
C GLN A 580 -6.35 27.22 11.44
N ALA A 581 -5.26 27.79 10.89
CA ALA A 581 -4.03 28.06 11.63
C ALA A 581 -4.27 28.84 12.94
N LYS A 582 -5.17 29.82 12.92
CA LYS A 582 -5.57 30.62 14.09
C LYS A 582 -6.22 29.84 15.25
N ASN A 583 -6.71 28.63 14.97
CA ASN A 583 -7.37 27.79 15.95
C ASN A 583 -6.40 26.87 16.72
N LEU A 584 -5.15 26.79 16.29
CA LEU A 584 -4.13 25.94 16.91
C LEU A 584 -3.80 26.45 18.31
N LYS A 585 -4.00 25.62 19.34
CA LYS A 585 -3.66 25.93 20.74
C LYS A 585 -2.52 25.07 21.28
N GLY A 586 -2.48 23.81 20.89
CA GLY A 586 -1.45 22.85 21.31
C GLY A 586 -0.09 23.12 20.67
N LYS A 587 0.92 22.42 21.15
CA LYS A 587 2.27 22.45 20.58
C LYS A 587 2.31 21.61 19.29
N LEU A 588 2.67 22.23 18.18
CA LEU A 588 2.77 21.56 16.87
C LEU A 588 4.21 21.63 16.36
N LEU A 589 4.76 20.45 16.01
CA LEU A 589 5.98 20.31 15.24
C LEU A 589 5.65 19.80 13.82
N ILE A 590 6.08 20.52 12.80
CA ILE A 590 6.03 20.07 11.41
C ILE A 590 7.41 19.57 11.01
N CYS A 591 7.51 18.35 10.48
CA CYS A 591 8.73 17.76 9.91
C CYS A 591 8.53 17.49 8.44
N GLN A 592 9.45 17.90 7.55
CA GLN A 592 9.33 17.65 6.12
C GLN A 592 10.67 17.49 5.42
N GLY A 593 10.73 16.66 4.38
CA GLY A 593 11.84 16.63 3.44
C GLY A 593 11.86 17.90 2.58
N ALA A 594 13.00 18.61 2.50
CA ALA A 594 13.06 19.85 1.72
C ALA A 594 13.06 19.64 0.20
N ILE A 595 13.32 18.39 -0.25
CA ILE A 595 13.18 17.98 -1.66
C ILE A 595 12.05 16.95 -1.83
N ASP A 596 10.95 17.15 -1.09
CA ASP A 596 9.75 16.34 -1.18
C ASP A 596 9.08 16.51 -2.55
N ASP A 597 9.01 15.43 -3.32
CA ASP A 597 8.44 15.37 -4.67
C ASP A 597 7.01 14.79 -4.70
N VAL A 598 6.43 14.53 -3.53
CA VAL A 598 5.06 14.02 -3.33
C VAL A 598 4.16 15.08 -2.71
N VAL A 599 4.50 15.54 -1.51
CA VAL A 599 3.86 16.69 -0.86
C VAL A 599 4.86 17.85 -0.92
N VAL A 600 4.69 18.71 -1.88
CA VAL A 600 5.66 19.78 -2.15
C VAL A 600 5.80 20.73 -0.96
N TRP A 601 6.98 21.30 -0.78
CA TRP A 601 7.34 22.12 0.37
C TRP A 601 6.42 23.31 0.61
N GLN A 602 5.78 23.80 -0.43
CA GLN A 602 4.80 24.90 -0.39
C GLN A 602 3.69 24.64 0.66
N HIS A 603 3.24 23.38 0.85
CA HIS A 603 2.22 23.06 1.85
C HIS A 603 2.63 23.54 3.25
N SER A 604 3.78 23.07 3.74
CA SER A 604 4.25 23.43 5.09
C SER A 604 4.56 24.90 5.23
N LEU A 605 5.24 25.50 4.25
CA LEU A 605 5.59 26.92 4.30
C LEU A 605 4.36 27.82 4.33
N SER A 606 3.33 27.52 3.55
CA SER A 606 2.09 28.30 3.54
C SER A 606 1.31 28.19 4.85
N PHE A 607 1.35 27.01 5.53
CA PHE A 607 0.72 26.87 6.84
C PHE A 607 1.49 27.63 7.92
N ILE A 608 2.82 27.61 7.86
CA ILE A 608 3.68 28.39 8.79
C ILE A 608 3.43 29.88 8.61
N ASP A 609 3.32 30.37 7.36
CA ASP A 609 3.00 31.76 7.05
C ASP A 609 1.66 32.17 7.66
N ALA A 610 0.62 31.36 7.48
CA ALA A 610 -0.68 31.57 8.10
C ALA A 610 -0.63 31.55 9.66
N CYS A 611 0.23 30.73 10.27
CA CYS A 611 0.45 30.75 11.72
C CYS A 611 1.13 32.05 12.17
N ILE A 612 2.11 32.55 11.42
CA ILE A 612 2.78 33.83 11.69
C ILE A 612 1.76 34.98 11.64
N ASP A 613 0.94 35.04 10.60
CA ASP A 613 -0.10 36.05 10.44
C ASP A 613 -1.14 36.01 11.59
N ALA A 614 -1.44 34.80 12.08
CA ALA A 614 -2.34 34.58 13.22
C ALA A 614 -1.67 34.78 14.60
N ASN A 615 -0.35 35.08 14.63
CA ASN A 615 0.47 35.12 15.84
C ASN A 615 0.41 33.82 16.68
N VAL A 616 0.39 32.68 15.97
CA VAL A 616 0.37 31.32 16.58
C VAL A 616 1.74 30.68 16.40
N PRO A 617 2.45 30.33 17.50
CA PRO A 617 3.76 29.70 17.39
C PRO A 617 3.63 28.25 16.90
N VAL A 618 4.49 27.89 15.94
CA VAL A 618 4.62 26.53 15.40
C VAL A 618 6.11 26.19 15.24
N ASP A 619 6.48 24.96 15.55
CA ASP A 619 7.84 24.48 15.36
C ASP A 619 7.97 23.80 14.00
N TYR A 620 9.11 24.04 13.30
CA TYR A 620 9.36 23.45 12.00
C TYR A 620 10.78 22.85 11.91
N PHE A 621 10.88 21.62 11.40
CA PHE A 621 12.16 20.97 11.19
C PHE A 621 12.28 20.35 9.80
N PRO A 622 13.02 20.99 8.85
CA PRO A 622 13.27 20.44 7.55
C PRO A 622 14.37 19.36 7.56
N TYR A 623 14.21 18.34 6.72
CA TYR A 623 15.26 17.37 6.37
C TYR A 623 15.83 17.74 5.00
N PRO A 624 16.95 18.46 4.92
CA PRO A 624 17.35 19.22 3.72
C PRO A 624 17.58 18.37 2.47
N ARG A 625 17.97 17.10 2.64
CA ARG A 625 18.26 16.17 1.54
C ARG A 625 17.31 14.98 1.48
N SER A 626 16.18 15.05 2.15
CA SER A 626 15.16 13.99 2.12
C SER A 626 14.05 14.35 1.18
N LYS A 627 13.60 13.34 0.43
CA LYS A 627 12.31 13.31 -0.23
C LYS A 627 11.18 13.09 0.77
N HIS A 628 9.98 12.75 0.28
CA HIS A 628 8.80 12.54 1.11
C HIS A 628 9.03 11.61 2.30
N ASN A 629 9.77 10.52 2.12
CA ASN A 629 10.10 9.58 3.20
C ASN A 629 11.54 9.77 3.68
N VAL A 630 11.71 10.15 4.94
CA VAL A 630 13.01 10.17 5.62
C VAL A 630 13.45 8.74 5.91
N ARG A 631 14.64 8.32 5.48
CA ARG A 631 15.10 6.92 5.51
C ARG A 631 16.43 6.74 6.23
N GLY A 632 16.76 5.47 6.57
CA GLY A 632 18.01 5.08 7.17
C GLY A 632 18.28 5.77 8.51
N LYS A 633 19.52 6.17 8.78
CA LYS A 633 19.90 6.85 10.02
C LYS A 633 19.20 8.19 10.25
N TRP A 634 18.77 8.86 9.18
CA TRP A 634 18.00 10.09 9.31
C TRP A 634 16.59 9.84 9.86
N ARG A 635 16.04 8.66 9.61
CA ARG A 635 14.78 8.27 10.24
C ARG A 635 14.95 8.02 11.74
N VAL A 636 16.11 7.52 12.20
CA VAL A 636 16.41 7.43 13.63
C VAL A 636 16.37 8.82 14.26
N HIS A 637 17.06 9.80 13.64
CA HIS A 637 17.05 11.19 14.09
C HIS A 637 15.63 11.78 14.09
N LEU A 638 14.84 11.53 13.03
CA LEU A 638 13.46 11.99 12.97
C LEU A 638 12.63 11.43 14.13
N MET A 639 12.69 10.11 14.33
CA MET A 639 11.86 9.48 15.36
C MET A 639 12.32 9.82 16.79
N GLN A 640 13.61 10.08 16.98
CA GLN A 640 14.12 10.64 18.24
C GLN A 640 13.54 12.03 18.48
N LYS A 641 13.57 12.92 17.46
CA LYS A 641 13.00 14.26 17.57
C LYS A 641 11.49 14.23 17.85
N VAL A 642 10.76 13.31 17.21
CA VAL A 642 9.32 13.07 17.47
C VAL A 642 9.11 12.65 18.92
N THR A 643 9.94 11.74 19.43
CA THR A 643 9.88 11.26 20.80
C THR A 643 10.16 12.37 21.78
N ASP A 644 11.27 13.10 21.60
CA ASP A 644 11.68 14.20 22.50
C ASP A 644 10.57 15.28 22.59
N TYR A 645 9.93 15.59 21.46
CA TYR A 645 8.84 16.56 21.43
C TYR A 645 7.62 16.12 22.26
N PHE A 646 7.25 14.83 22.21
CA PHE A 646 6.22 14.29 23.09
C PHE A 646 6.66 14.32 24.55
N GLU A 647 7.91 14.00 24.85
CA GLU A 647 8.43 14.00 26.22
C GLU A 647 8.51 15.39 26.82
N ASP A 648 8.86 16.39 26.02
CA ASP A 648 8.98 17.78 26.46
C ASP A 648 7.61 18.42 26.76
N TYR A 649 6.56 18.02 26.04
CA TYR A 649 5.27 18.74 26.08
C TYR A 649 4.06 17.89 26.48
N LEU A 650 4.17 16.57 26.59
CA LEU A 650 3.05 15.70 26.90
C LEU A 650 3.26 14.85 28.16
N ARG A 651 4.46 14.79 28.68
CA ARG A 651 4.82 13.96 29.84
C ARG A 651 4.29 14.49 31.18
#